data_3a97d5fed24fcd74c83ac11fe3544cec
#
_entry.id   3a97d5fed24fcd74c83ac11fe3544cec
#
_cell.length_a   1.000
_cell.length_b   1.000
_cell.length_c   1.000
_cell.angle_alpha   90.00
_cell.angle_beta   90.00
_cell.angle_gamma   90.00
#
_symmetry.space_group_name_H-M   'P 1'
#
loop_
_entity.id
_entity.type
_entity.pdbx_description
1 polymer ?
#
loop_
_entity_poly.entity_id
_entity_poly.type
_entity_poly.pdbx_seq_one_letter_code
_entity_poly.pdbx_strand_id
1 'polypeptide(L)'
;MLSLNARVLLLGLVVCVVVGNSVIFFAGSTESRATLSELVTITAACGAVLLAAAIALRQNIHAPHGKTYLSLAIGLVLWLCADIIWAAYELYYHVAAPIPSVSDILWLSGYLFFAYNLFLTYKEFQVRINKKILLAAIIGNAIFLGYLIPLTISLSDLSSPAGVAMFLVIIAYPISNAILTIPAIPILFGLWRDKPWSIPWTFKALSLFCIVVTDSWFAFIVTTGLQEHVWLASMLFSAEYLIMAGGLIWYNKFLRTYNNNNGSTAHEPSYNNNNTAGKTGKKKIGEEVPGATIRIHQHQDQNRSPKKKKRPIDIVVAIVLIALVIGYGTFKSQSTMATQFVLPEDGREPNVKIGALIPLTGTLSTLGESTEASLKIALKDINEHFLKSHSDTRVELIIEDTKTDPAIVLEKLKYLKSQGVQIVIGPATSANVAVVRDYADQNGILILSASSTATQLTIPNDNLFRLVPDDSHQAQAIAKKMWQDGVRVVVPMWRSDIFGEGLHSALNEDFKRLGGKVVEGVGYKPPTGDFSASLHRINFIFWEQELKALESRVNEEVKRYGADRVGVYVVSFDEIVPIMIEAERHPRLSSVKWYGSDGSALNADLVRNVDAASFAVKTSFANPIYAVDDDKNRTFIEVNRHITEEIGHPHRSYAELAYDALWVAALTYDKVVGANQKTTEHNNINVLSKTLLRVASYYDGITGKTHLNDAGDRTSGSYDFWSITRKNDDNASEYEWKHIETFRDIK
;
A
#
# COMPACT_ATOMS: atom_id res chain seq x y z
N MET A 1 15.12 7.92 40.54
CA MET A 1 14.98 6.46 40.25
C MET A 1 13.51 6.09 40.34
N LEU A 2 12.94 5.46 39.30
CA LEU A 2 11.59 4.91 39.33
C LEU A 2 11.48 3.90 40.48
N SER A 3 10.38 3.93 41.25
CA SER A 3 10.13 2.91 42.27
C SER A 3 10.08 1.52 41.64
N LEU A 4 10.41 0.47 42.39
CA LEU A 4 10.36 -0.94 41.89
C LEU A 4 9.02 -1.22 41.22
N ASN A 5 7.92 -0.78 41.82
CA ASN A 5 6.56 -0.97 41.29
C ASN A 5 6.32 -0.24 39.94
N ALA A 6 6.92 0.92 39.70
CA ALA A 6 6.82 1.64 38.43
C ALA A 6 7.61 0.96 37.32
N ARG A 7 8.77 0.34 37.67
CA ARG A 7 9.56 -0.46 36.71
C ARG A 7 8.82 -1.75 36.32
N VAL A 8 8.17 -2.41 37.29
CA VAL A 8 7.37 -3.63 37.04
C VAL A 8 6.18 -3.31 36.14
N LEU A 9 5.49 -2.19 36.39
CA LEU A 9 4.37 -1.74 35.55
C LEU A 9 4.83 -1.39 34.11
N LEU A 10 5.94 -0.65 33.99
CA LEU A 10 6.53 -0.30 32.70
C LEU A 10 6.96 -1.58 31.94
N LEU A 11 7.61 -2.50 32.63
CA LEU A 11 8.02 -3.78 32.05
C LEU A 11 6.80 -4.59 31.60
N GLY A 12 5.76 -4.68 32.44
CA GLY A 12 4.51 -5.37 32.10
C GLY A 12 3.84 -4.75 30.86
N LEU A 13 3.84 -3.43 30.76
CA LEU A 13 3.26 -2.72 29.62
C LEU A 13 4.07 -2.95 28.31
N VAL A 14 5.41 -2.91 28.42
CA VAL A 14 6.28 -3.25 27.29
C VAL A 14 6.06 -4.69 26.85
N VAL A 15 5.92 -5.62 27.80
CA VAL A 15 5.61 -7.02 27.50
C VAL A 15 4.25 -7.14 26.81
N CYS A 16 3.21 -6.44 27.25
CA CYS A 16 1.89 -6.46 26.61
C CYS A 16 1.94 -5.90 25.18
N VAL A 17 2.65 -4.79 24.96
CA VAL A 17 2.85 -4.21 23.61
C VAL A 17 3.62 -5.18 22.73
N VAL A 18 4.72 -5.75 23.21
CA VAL A 18 5.55 -6.67 22.44
C VAL A 18 4.80 -7.97 22.13
N VAL A 19 4.10 -8.56 23.12
CA VAL A 19 3.36 -9.80 22.92
C VAL A 19 2.17 -9.57 21.98
N GLY A 20 1.37 -8.51 22.19
CA GLY A 20 0.25 -8.17 21.31
C GLY A 20 0.70 -7.98 19.86
N ASN A 21 1.73 -7.18 19.66
CA ASN A 21 2.27 -6.93 18.33
C ASN A 21 2.95 -8.15 17.72
N SER A 22 3.59 -9.02 18.55
CA SER A 22 4.15 -10.28 18.05
C SER A 22 3.06 -11.23 17.56
N VAL A 23 1.92 -11.31 18.25
CA VAL A 23 0.78 -12.14 17.81
C VAL A 23 0.26 -11.66 16.45
N ILE A 24 0.13 -10.33 16.25
CA ILE A 24 -0.26 -9.74 14.96
C ILE A 24 0.79 -10.05 13.89
N PHE A 25 2.06 -9.86 14.19
CA PHE A 25 3.16 -10.06 13.25
C PHE A 25 3.25 -11.52 12.75
N PHE A 26 3.07 -12.49 13.64
CA PHE A 26 3.15 -13.92 13.32
C PHE A 26 1.81 -14.52 12.83
N ALA A 27 0.75 -13.74 12.69
CA ALA A 27 -0.49 -14.20 12.08
C ALA A 27 -0.26 -14.57 10.60
N GLY A 28 -0.75 -15.73 10.19
CA GLY A 28 -0.39 -16.37 8.92
C GLY A 28 -0.86 -15.66 7.65
N SER A 29 -1.92 -14.84 7.71
CA SER A 29 -2.45 -14.11 6.55
C SER A 29 -2.58 -12.61 6.84
N THR A 30 -2.59 -11.79 5.79
CA THR A 30 -2.78 -10.33 5.90
C THR A 30 -4.15 -10.01 6.52
N GLU A 31 -5.18 -10.75 6.17
CA GLU A 31 -6.53 -10.61 6.72
C GLU A 31 -6.57 -10.93 8.23
N SER A 32 -5.92 -12.02 8.66
CA SER A 32 -5.79 -12.34 10.07
C SER A 32 -5.02 -11.27 10.85
N ARG A 33 -4.00 -10.66 10.25
CA ARG A 33 -3.25 -9.54 10.85
C ARG A 33 -4.12 -8.29 10.99
N ALA A 34 -4.90 -7.94 9.97
CA ALA A 34 -5.82 -6.81 10.02
C ALA A 34 -6.87 -7.01 11.12
N THR A 35 -7.55 -8.16 11.14
CA THR A 35 -8.55 -8.50 12.16
C THR A 35 -7.99 -8.45 13.58
N LEU A 36 -6.83 -9.07 13.81
CA LEU A 36 -6.18 -9.06 15.12
C LEU A 36 -5.75 -7.66 15.54
N SER A 37 -5.22 -6.85 14.62
CA SER A 37 -4.80 -5.49 14.92
C SER A 37 -5.97 -4.61 15.36
N GLU A 38 -7.12 -4.70 14.68
CA GLU A 38 -8.34 -3.96 15.06
C GLU A 38 -8.86 -4.38 16.43
N LEU A 39 -8.93 -5.69 16.70
CA LEU A 39 -9.36 -6.20 18.01
C LEU A 39 -8.45 -5.75 19.16
N VAL A 40 -7.13 -5.76 18.94
CA VAL A 40 -6.16 -5.29 19.94
C VAL A 40 -6.30 -3.79 20.16
N THR A 41 -6.46 -3.01 19.09
CA THR A 41 -6.61 -1.54 19.15
C THR A 41 -7.88 -1.17 19.91
N ILE A 42 -9.05 -1.73 19.56
CA ILE A 42 -10.32 -1.47 20.24
C ILE A 42 -10.25 -1.87 21.72
N THR A 43 -9.64 -3.02 22.02
CA THR A 43 -9.49 -3.49 23.42
C THR A 43 -8.62 -2.52 24.23
N ALA A 44 -7.50 -2.07 23.66
CA ALA A 44 -6.60 -1.11 24.31
C ALA A 44 -7.28 0.27 24.50
N ALA A 45 -8.03 0.74 23.50
CA ALA A 45 -8.80 1.98 23.56
C ALA A 45 -9.89 1.91 24.64
N CYS A 46 -10.66 0.82 24.73
CA CYS A 46 -11.62 0.58 25.81
C CYS A 46 -10.96 0.68 27.19
N GLY A 47 -9.80 0.05 27.37
CA GLY A 47 -9.03 0.13 28.60
C GLY A 47 -8.63 1.55 28.98
N ALA A 48 -8.14 2.33 28.02
CA ALA A 48 -7.77 3.72 28.22
C ALA A 48 -8.97 4.61 28.58
N VAL A 49 -10.12 4.44 27.89
CA VAL A 49 -11.39 5.14 28.18
C VAL A 49 -11.85 4.88 29.61
N LEU A 50 -11.94 3.59 30.01
CA LEU A 50 -12.39 3.20 31.33
C LEU A 50 -11.50 3.77 32.44
N LEU A 51 -10.18 3.77 32.24
CA LEU A 51 -9.24 4.35 33.20
C LEU A 51 -9.36 5.87 33.31
N ALA A 52 -9.47 6.57 32.18
CA ALA A 52 -9.63 8.03 32.16
C ALA A 52 -10.95 8.46 32.82
N ALA A 53 -12.05 7.77 32.51
CA ALA A 53 -13.37 8.01 33.11
C ALA A 53 -13.35 7.73 34.65
N ALA A 54 -12.74 6.62 35.06
CA ALA A 54 -12.62 6.28 36.49
C ALA A 54 -11.82 7.34 37.28
N ILE A 55 -10.77 7.91 36.67
CA ILE A 55 -10.00 8.99 37.27
C ILE A 55 -10.84 10.28 37.34
N ALA A 56 -11.53 10.64 36.24
CA ALA A 56 -12.40 11.82 36.22
C ALA A 56 -13.49 11.78 37.28
N LEU A 57 -14.17 10.65 37.43
CA LEU A 57 -15.21 10.45 38.46
C LEU A 57 -14.65 10.53 39.88
N ARG A 58 -13.46 9.94 40.14
CA ARG A 58 -12.84 9.97 41.47
C ARG A 58 -12.35 11.37 41.86
N GLN A 59 -11.97 12.17 40.90
CA GLN A 59 -11.48 13.55 41.12
C GLN A 59 -12.60 14.57 41.16
N ASN A 60 -13.88 14.16 41.18
CA ASN A 60 -15.05 15.00 41.03
C ASN A 60 -15.02 15.78 39.67
N ILE A 61 -15.90 15.41 38.77
CA ILE A 61 -15.98 15.97 37.39
C ILE A 61 -16.15 17.50 37.34
N HIS A 62 -16.60 18.12 38.45
CA HIS A 62 -16.78 19.55 38.56
C HIS A 62 -15.48 20.26 39.05
N ALA A 63 -14.57 19.53 39.68
CA ALA A 63 -13.28 20.06 40.12
C ALA A 63 -12.30 20.23 38.93
N PRO A 64 -11.31 21.13 39.00
CA PRO A 64 -10.34 21.35 37.93
C PRO A 64 -9.68 20.06 37.44
N HIS A 65 -9.16 19.24 38.34
CA HIS A 65 -8.56 17.94 38.01
C HIS A 65 -9.52 16.98 37.36
N GLY A 66 -10.77 16.88 37.86
CA GLY A 66 -11.79 16.04 37.27
C GLY A 66 -12.17 16.48 35.86
N LYS A 67 -12.27 17.79 35.60
CA LYS A 67 -12.53 18.33 34.26
C LYS A 67 -11.43 18.00 33.27
N THR A 68 -10.17 18.02 33.71
CA THR A 68 -9.01 17.67 32.87
C THR A 68 -9.10 16.23 32.40
N TYR A 69 -9.41 15.27 33.30
CA TYR A 69 -9.53 13.87 32.93
C TYR A 69 -10.87 13.54 32.25
N LEU A 70 -11.93 14.32 32.52
CA LEU A 70 -13.19 14.19 31.76
C LEU A 70 -13.00 14.57 30.30
N SER A 71 -12.28 15.67 30.03
CA SER A 71 -11.94 16.04 28.64
C SER A 71 -11.12 14.97 27.95
N LEU A 72 -10.12 14.38 28.63
CA LEU A 72 -9.37 13.25 28.09
C LEU A 72 -10.26 12.05 27.78
N ALA A 73 -11.16 11.69 28.70
CA ALA A 73 -12.08 10.58 28.54
C ALA A 73 -13.04 10.79 27.35
N ILE A 74 -13.59 12.01 27.18
CA ILE A 74 -14.45 12.33 26.03
C ILE A 74 -13.68 12.18 24.72
N GLY A 75 -12.45 12.71 24.63
CA GLY A 75 -11.62 12.56 23.44
C GLY A 75 -11.35 11.08 23.10
N LEU A 76 -11.01 10.27 24.12
CA LEU A 76 -10.79 8.83 23.94
C LEU A 76 -12.08 8.07 23.56
N VAL A 77 -13.26 8.48 24.06
CA VAL A 77 -14.55 7.90 23.64
C VAL A 77 -14.83 8.18 22.17
N LEU A 78 -14.58 9.42 21.71
CA LEU A 78 -14.75 9.77 20.29
C LEU A 78 -13.83 8.93 19.39
N TRP A 79 -12.59 8.73 19.81
CA TRP A 79 -11.64 7.88 19.09
C TRP A 79 -12.06 6.42 19.10
N LEU A 80 -12.46 5.87 20.26
CA LEU A 80 -13.00 4.51 20.33
C LEU A 80 -14.22 4.31 19.41
N CYS A 81 -15.15 5.28 19.37
CA CYS A 81 -16.28 5.21 18.46
C CYS A 81 -15.82 5.24 16.98
N ALA A 82 -14.81 6.04 16.66
CA ALA A 82 -14.21 6.08 15.33
C ALA A 82 -13.57 4.74 14.96
N ASP A 83 -12.77 4.15 15.88
CA ASP A 83 -12.13 2.84 15.69
C ASP A 83 -13.16 1.73 15.48
N ILE A 84 -14.27 1.74 16.26
CA ILE A 84 -15.36 0.77 16.09
C ILE A 84 -16.06 0.92 14.73
N ILE A 85 -16.32 2.17 14.29
CA ILE A 85 -16.92 2.41 12.97
C ILE A 85 -15.97 1.97 11.87
N TRP A 86 -14.67 2.28 12.00
CA TRP A 86 -13.64 1.85 11.07
C TRP A 86 -13.57 0.32 10.98
N ALA A 87 -13.49 -0.35 12.13
CA ALA A 87 -13.48 -1.81 12.20
C ALA A 87 -14.79 -2.43 11.66
N ALA A 88 -15.94 -1.77 11.80
CA ALA A 88 -17.18 -2.23 11.21
C ALA A 88 -17.13 -2.21 9.66
N TYR A 89 -16.53 -1.20 9.07
CA TYR A 89 -16.30 -1.21 7.61
C TYR A 89 -15.42 -2.39 7.21
N GLU A 90 -14.32 -2.63 7.93
CA GLU A 90 -13.36 -3.68 7.57
C GLU A 90 -13.85 -5.10 7.88
N LEU A 91 -14.41 -5.32 9.08
CA LEU A 91 -14.71 -6.67 9.58
C LEU A 91 -16.13 -7.15 9.28
N TYR A 92 -17.09 -6.23 9.19
CA TYR A 92 -18.51 -6.59 8.98
C TYR A 92 -18.95 -6.36 7.53
N TYR A 93 -18.60 -5.20 6.97
CA TYR A 93 -18.97 -4.90 5.58
C TYR A 93 -17.94 -5.38 4.57
N HIS A 94 -16.75 -5.83 5.02
CA HIS A 94 -15.62 -6.25 4.17
C HIS A 94 -15.27 -5.21 3.10
N VAL A 95 -15.43 -3.92 3.44
CA VAL A 95 -15.09 -2.79 2.59
C VAL A 95 -14.17 -1.84 3.35
N ALA A 96 -13.32 -1.14 2.64
CA ALA A 96 -12.52 -0.09 3.26
C ALA A 96 -13.40 1.07 3.71
N ALA A 97 -13.07 1.65 4.85
CA ALA A 97 -13.70 2.88 5.26
C ALA A 97 -13.39 3.99 4.25
N PRO A 98 -14.41 4.70 3.72
CA PRO A 98 -14.18 5.80 2.80
C PRO A 98 -13.43 6.94 3.51
N ILE A 99 -12.62 7.69 2.77
CA ILE A 99 -11.96 8.91 3.26
C ILE A 99 -12.42 10.07 2.35
N PRO A 100 -13.16 11.07 2.89
CA PRO A 100 -13.60 11.26 4.29
C PRO A 100 -14.72 10.33 4.73
N SER A 101 -14.71 9.95 6.00
CA SER A 101 -15.72 9.12 6.64
C SER A 101 -16.25 9.73 7.95
N VAL A 102 -17.26 9.10 8.54
CA VAL A 102 -17.73 9.46 9.89
C VAL A 102 -16.62 9.24 10.93
N SER A 103 -15.76 8.24 10.74
CA SER A 103 -14.61 7.98 11.61
C SER A 103 -13.64 9.16 11.64
N ASP A 104 -13.35 9.79 10.49
CA ASP A 104 -12.47 10.96 10.41
C ASP A 104 -13.03 12.14 11.20
N ILE A 105 -14.34 12.38 11.13
CA ILE A 105 -15.00 13.45 11.90
C ILE A 105 -14.84 13.19 13.40
N LEU A 106 -15.00 11.95 13.84
CA LEU A 106 -14.87 11.58 15.25
C LEU A 106 -13.43 11.67 15.73
N TRP A 107 -12.45 11.14 14.97
CA TRP A 107 -11.03 11.27 15.31
C TRP A 107 -10.61 12.74 15.37
N LEU A 108 -10.90 13.55 14.36
CA LEU A 108 -10.58 14.99 14.34
C LEU A 108 -11.27 15.76 15.47
N SER A 109 -12.51 15.38 15.83
CA SER A 109 -13.20 15.95 16.98
C SER A 109 -12.51 15.61 18.31
N GLY A 110 -11.96 14.39 18.44
CA GLY A 110 -11.19 13.97 19.61
C GLY A 110 -9.98 14.86 19.88
N TYR A 111 -9.29 15.34 18.85
CA TYR A 111 -8.15 16.27 18.98
C TYR A 111 -8.52 17.56 19.69
N LEU A 112 -9.74 18.08 19.51
CA LEU A 112 -10.21 19.27 20.21
C LEU A 112 -10.25 19.05 21.72
N PHE A 113 -10.73 17.89 22.17
CA PHE A 113 -10.78 17.51 23.57
C PHE A 113 -9.40 17.24 24.16
N PHE A 114 -8.47 16.69 23.39
CA PHE A 114 -7.08 16.54 23.82
C PHE A 114 -6.37 17.88 23.93
N ALA A 115 -6.57 18.80 23.00
CA ALA A 115 -6.07 20.17 23.08
C ALA A 115 -6.62 20.91 24.32
N TYR A 116 -7.93 20.77 24.57
CA TYR A 116 -8.56 21.34 25.76
C TYR A 116 -8.03 20.70 27.07
N ASN A 117 -7.78 19.39 27.07
CA ASN A 117 -7.11 18.71 28.17
C ASN A 117 -5.70 19.29 28.46
N LEU A 118 -4.89 19.57 27.42
CA LEU A 118 -3.58 20.19 27.55
C LEU A 118 -3.70 21.61 28.11
N PHE A 119 -4.67 22.39 27.63
CA PHE A 119 -4.95 23.74 28.13
C PHE A 119 -5.33 23.73 29.61
N LEU A 120 -6.25 22.86 30.02
CA LEU A 120 -6.63 22.72 31.43
C LEU A 120 -5.44 22.33 32.30
N THR A 121 -4.60 21.41 31.82
CA THR A 121 -3.39 20.98 32.53
C THR A 121 -2.40 22.13 32.69
N TYR A 122 -2.16 22.89 31.62
CA TYR A 122 -1.31 24.07 31.68
C TYR A 122 -1.80 25.06 32.74
N LYS A 123 -3.12 25.36 32.75
CA LYS A 123 -3.75 26.28 33.68
C LYS A 123 -3.67 25.79 35.14
N GLU A 124 -3.89 24.50 35.35
CA GLU A 124 -3.96 23.88 36.66
C GLU A 124 -2.59 23.80 37.34
N PHE A 125 -1.58 23.35 36.62
CA PHE A 125 -0.22 23.21 37.15
C PHE A 125 0.62 24.49 37.05
N GLN A 126 0.09 25.60 36.49
CA GLN A 126 0.79 26.85 36.26
C GLN A 126 2.22 26.66 35.71
N VAL A 127 2.32 25.78 34.69
CA VAL A 127 3.61 25.32 34.17
C VAL A 127 4.42 26.46 33.60
N ARG A 128 5.66 26.65 34.08
CA ARG A 128 6.60 27.62 33.50
C ARG A 128 7.13 27.10 32.16
N ILE A 129 6.62 27.65 31.08
CA ILE A 129 7.06 27.30 29.72
C ILE A 129 8.41 27.93 29.42
N ASN A 130 9.38 27.09 29.07
CA ASN A 130 10.67 27.57 28.56
C ASN A 130 10.50 27.99 27.09
N LYS A 131 10.70 29.33 26.84
CA LYS A 131 10.55 29.91 25.50
C LYS A 131 11.43 29.23 24.42
N LYS A 132 12.64 28.77 24.80
CA LYS A 132 13.55 28.07 23.86
C LYS A 132 12.99 26.72 23.47
N ILE A 133 12.37 25.96 24.38
CA ILE A 133 11.75 24.66 24.11
C ILE A 133 10.48 24.86 23.27
N LEU A 134 9.68 25.87 23.58
CA LEU A 134 8.50 26.22 22.78
C LEU A 134 8.89 26.58 21.34
N LEU A 135 9.93 27.43 21.18
CA LEU A 135 10.42 27.79 19.85
C LEU A 135 10.95 26.57 19.08
N ALA A 136 11.69 25.67 19.74
CA ALA A 136 12.18 24.46 19.14
C ALA A 136 11.02 23.53 18.70
N ALA A 137 9.95 23.42 19.51
CA ALA A 137 8.75 22.66 19.15
C ALA A 137 8.02 23.26 17.93
N ILE A 138 7.91 24.61 17.88
CA ILE A 138 7.30 25.30 16.73
C ILE A 138 8.13 25.08 15.47
N ILE A 139 9.45 25.27 15.53
CA ILE A 139 10.36 25.09 14.38
C ILE A 139 10.32 23.64 13.90
N GLY A 140 10.38 22.65 14.81
CA GLY A 140 10.32 21.24 14.46
C GLY A 140 9.02 20.88 13.73
N ASN A 141 7.88 21.33 14.24
CA ASN A 141 6.58 21.12 13.57
C ASN A 141 6.49 21.88 12.23
N ALA A 142 7.04 23.08 12.14
CA ALA A 142 7.04 23.85 10.88
C ALA A 142 7.90 23.17 9.81
N ILE A 143 9.06 22.61 10.16
CA ILE A 143 9.88 21.81 9.23
C ILE A 143 9.12 20.55 8.80
N PHE A 144 8.51 19.85 9.75
CA PHE A 144 7.76 18.63 9.48
C PHE A 144 6.56 18.88 8.53
N LEU A 145 5.73 19.88 8.84
CA LEU A 145 4.61 20.27 7.98
C LEU A 145 5.08 20.82 6.63
N GLY A 146 6.18 21.60 6.62
CA GLY A 146 6.80 22.12 5.41
C GLY A 146 7.34 21.04 4.47
N TYR A 147 7.63 19.85 4.98
CA TYR A 147 7.98 18.65 4.19
C TYR A 147 6.72 17.86 3.78
N LEU A 148 5.84 17.59 4.73
CA LEU A 148 4.70 16.69 4.51
C LEU A 148 3.61 17.31 3.62
N ILE A 149 3.31 18.61 3.78
CA ILE A 149 2.25 19.28 3.00
C ILE A 149 2.57 19.28 1.49
N PRO A 150 3.76 19.73 1.02
CA PRO A 150 4.11 19.63 -0.40
C PRO A 150 4.12 18.20 -0.93
N LEU A 151 4.60 17.23 -0.13
CA LEU A 151 4.58 15.82 -0.49
C LEU A 151 3.14 15.33 -0.69
N THR A 152 2.24 15.61 0.24
CA THR A 152 0.83 15.24 0.14
C THR A 152 0.16 15.92 -1.07
N ILE A 153 0.45 17.21 -1.34
CA ILE A 153 -0.04 17.92 -2.54
C ILE A 153 0.42 17.22 -3.82
N SER A 154 1.69 16.83 -3.91
CA SER A 154 2.25 16.19 -5.11
C SER A 154 1.68 14.81 -5.39
N LEU A 155 1.15 14.13 -4.36
CA LEU A 155 0.58 12.78 -4.44
C LEU A 155 -0.96 12.77 -4.48
N SER A 156 -1.61 13.93 -4.27
CA SER A 156 -3.07 14.02 -4.21
C SER A 156 -3.68 14.47 -5.54
N ASP A 157 -4.79 13.88 -5.93
CA ASP A 157 -5.58 14.35 -7.06
C ASP A 157 -6.44 15.56 -6.63
N LEU A 158 -5.96 16.77 -6.91
CA LEU A 158 -6.68 18.01 -6.62
C LEU A 158 -7.62 18.44 -7.75
N SER A 159 -7.77 17.65 -8.79
CA SER A 159 -8.64 17.97 -9.94
C SER A 159 -10.10 17.62 -9.68
N SER A 160 -10.39 16.71 -8.73
CA SER A 160 -11.74 16.27 -8.37
C SER A 160 -12.18 16.80 -7.00
N PRO A 161 -13.47 17.08 -6.78
CA PRO A 161 -14.00 17.46 -5.46
C PRO A 161 -13.74 16.40 -4.39
N ALA A 162 -13.79 15.12 -4.76
CA ALA A 162 -13.50 14.00 -3.85
C ALA A 162 -12.03 13.97 -3.46
N GLY A 163 -11.11 14.15 -4.40
CA GLY A 163 -9.68 14.23 -4.12
C GLY A 163 -9.31 15.44 -3.28
N VAL A 164 -9.96 16.59 -3.49
CA VAL A 164 -9.81 17.77 -2.61
C VAL A 164 -10.29 17.46 -1.20
N ALA A 165 -11.46 16.81 -1.04
CA ALA A 165 -12.00 16.44 0.27
C ALA A 165 -11.06 15.45 0.99
N MET A 166 -10.56 14.43 0.29
CA MET A 166 -9.58 13.48 0.81
C MET A 166 -8.27 14.19 1.24
N PHE A 167 -7.74 15.07 0.39
CA PHE A 167 -6.57 15.88 0.71
C PHE A 167 -6.75 16.72 1.97
N LEU A 168 -7.92 17.39 2.12
CA LEU A 168 -8.21 18.21 3.30
C LEU A 168 -8.24 17.37 4.59
N VAL A 169 -8.82 16.16 4.53
CA VAL A 169 -8.83 15.24 5.67
C VAL A 169 -7.42 14.75 6.00
N ILE A 170 -6.68 14.27 5.01
CA ILE A 170 -5.32 13.76 5.22
C ILE A 170 -4.41 14.83 5.84
N ILE A 171 -4.53 16.08 5.40
CA ILE A 171 -3.70 17.18 5.93
C ILE A 171 -4.17 17.69 7.31
N ALA A 172 -5.45 17.47 7.66
CA ALA A 172 -5.99 17.85 8.96
C ALA A 172 -5.32 17.08 10.11
N TYR A 173 -4.92 15.81 9.90
CA TYR A 173 -4.25 15.01 10.93
C TYR A 173 -2.87 15.57 11.34
N PRO A 174 -1.90 15.80 10.45
CA PRO A 174 -0.62 16.38 10.84
C PRO A 174 -0.74 17.81 11.39
N ILE A 175 -1.72 18.60 10.94
CA ILE A 175 -2.00 19.91 11.54
C ILE A 175 -2.52 19.75 12.98
N SER A 176 -3.46 18.82 13.22
CA SER A 176 -3.98 18.51 14.55
C SER A 176 -2.88 17.99 15.48
N ASN A 177 -1.97 17.16 14.96
CA ASN A 177 -0.80 16.69 15.68
C ASN A 177 0.14 17.84 16.08
N ALA A 178 0.37 18.83 15.21
CA ALA A 178 1.15 20.01 15.53
C ALA A 178 0.47 20.84 16.64
N ILE A 179 -0.85 21.01 16.60
CA ILE A 179 -1.64 21.70 17.64
C ILE A 179 -1.47 21.02 19.00
N LEU A 180 -1.34 19.70 19.06
CA LEU A 180 -1.12 18.96 20.32
C LEU A 180 0.34 18.97 20.76
N THR A 181 1.29 18.75 19.86
CA THR A 181 2.71 18.57 20.19
C THR A 181 3.39 19.86 20.58
N ILE A 182 3.03 20.99 19.95
CA ILE A 182 3.61 22.32 20.29
C ILE A 182 3.42 22.67 21.77
N PRO A 183 2.24 22.55 22.41
CA PRO A 183 2.08 22.77 23.83
C PRO A 183 2.52 21.58 24.71
N ALA A 184 2.38 20.34 24.25
CA ALA A 184 2.68 19.15 25.05
C ALA A 184 4.16 19.05 25.43
N ILE A 185 5.08 19.34 24.50
CA ILE A 185 6.53 19.29 24.72
C ILE A 185 6.98 20.25 25.81
N PRO A 186 6.67 21.56 25.76
CA PRO A 186 7.03 22.50 26.83
C PRO A 186 6.39 22.17 28.19
N ILE A 187 5.14 21.66 28.20
CA ILE A 187 4.47 21.24 29.42
C ILE A 187 5.23 20.06 30.06
N LEU A 188 5.59 19.05 29.27
CA LEU A 188 6.38 17.93 29.75
C LEU A 188 7.71 18.39 30.38
N PHE A 189 8.45 19.23 29.69
CA PHE A 189 9.73 19.75 30.22
C PHE A 189 9.53 20.63 31.46
N GLY A 190 8.41 21.35 31.55
CA GLY A 190 8.07 22.16 32.74
C GLY A 190 7.76 21.29 33.95
N LEU A 191 7.04 20.19 33.79
CA LEU A 191 6.68 19.24 34.86
C LEU A 191 7.81 18.26 35.20
N TRP A 192 8.84 18.13 34.38
CA TRP A 192 9.95 17.17 34.56
C TRP A 192 10.70 17.32 35.90
N ARG A 193 10.70 18.51 36.48
CA ARG A 193 11.36 18.80 37.77
C ARG A 193 10.59 18.24 38.96
N ASP A 194 9.27 18.03 38.86
CA ASP A 194 8.39 17.55 39.92
C ASP A 194 8.19 16.05 39.80
N LYS A 195 9.11 15.26 40.30
CA LYS A 195 9.25 13.83 40.12
C LYS A 195 7.98 12.96 40.23
N PRO A 196 7.05 13.16 41.16
CA PRO A 196 5.83 12.33 41.23
C PRO A 196 4.89 12.61 40.07
N TRP A 197 4.79 13.84 39.59
CA TRP A 197 3.87 14.29 38.54
C TRP A 197 4.44 14.13 37.14
N SER A 198 5.77 14.04 36.99
CA SER A 198 6.42 13.91 35.69
C SER A 198 6.19 12.55 35.04
N ILE A 199 5.94 11.48 35.80
CA ILE A 199 5.81 10.13 35.27
C ILE A 199 4.54 9.95 34.39
N PRO A 200 3.30 10.28 34.86
CA PRO A 200 2.09 10.20 34.02
C PRO A 200 2.23 11.06 32.75
N TRP A 201 2.88 12.22 32.88
CA TRP A 201 3.12 13.14 31.77
C TRP A 201 4.12 12.60 30.76
N THR A 202 5.11 11.84 31.21
CA THR A 202 6.05 11.16 30.31
C THR A 202 5.33 10.10 29.47
N PHE A 203 4.43 9.29 30.08
CA PHE A 203 3.61 8.33 29.35
C PHE A 203 2.67 9.02 28.36
N LYS A 204 2.00 10.11 28.79
CA LYS A 204 1.12 10.87 27.92
C LYS A 204 1.86 11.50 26.73
N ALA A 205 3.05 12.08 26.97
CA ALA A 205 3.86 12.65 25.91
C ALA A 205 4.40 11.58 24.96
N LEU A 206 4.74 10.40 25.46
CA LEU A 206 5.16 9.27 24.64
C LEU A 206 4.01 8.76 23.79
N SER A 207 2.79 8.65 24.35
CA SER A 207 1.58 8.30 23.59
C SER A 207 1.32 9.33 22.48
N LEU A 208 1.32 10.64 22.78
CA LEU A 208 1.18 11.70 21.78
C LEU A 208 2.27 11.65 20.69
N PHE A 209 3.49 11.27 21.04
CA PHE A 209 4.56 11.07 20.06
C PHE A 209 4.26 9.87 19.14
N CYS A 210 3.75 8.77 19.70
CA CYS A 210 3.31 7.61 18.90
C CYS A 210 2.20 8.02 17.93
N ILE A 211 1.20 8.81 18.35
CA ILE A 211 0.14 9.34 17.48
C ILE A 211 0.74 10.07 16.27
N VAL A 212 1.65 11.02 16.52
CA VAL A 212 2.29 11.79 15.43
C VAL A 212 2.99 10.90 14.41
N VAL A 213 3.73 9.90 14.91
CA VAL A 213 4.43 8.94 14.04
C VAL A 213 3.42 8.09 13.26
N THR A 214 2.39 7.60 13.95
CA THR A 214 1.38 6.70 13.35
C THR A 214 0.53 7.41 12.33
N ASP A 215 0.01 8.60 12.62
CA ASP A 215 -0.79 9.38 11.68
C ASP A 215 0.02 9.82 10.46
N SER A 216 1.29 10.19 10.69
CA SER A 216 2.19 10.55 9.59
C SER A 216 2.49 9.36 8.69
N TRP A 217 2.67 8.19 9.31
CA TRP A 217 2.86 6.92 8.61
C TRP A 217 1.60 6.49 7.87
N PHE A 218 0.44 6.62 8.52
CA PHE A 218 -0.85 6.33 7.90
C PHE A 218 -1.13 7.27 6.71
N ALA A 219 -0.91 8.58 6.89
CA ALA A 219 -1.03 9.55 5.79
C ALA A 219 -0.10 9.21 4.62
N PHE A 220 1.14 8.81 4.90
CA PHE A 220 2.10 8.36 3.90
C PHE A 220 1.62 7.09 3.19
N ILE A 221 1.16 6.06 3.93
CA ILE A 221 0.61 4.82 3.37
C ILE A 221 -0.57 5.12 2.45
N VAL A 222 -1.53 5.94 2.90
CA VAL A 222 -2.74 6.28 2.12
C VAL A 222 -2.38 7.04 0.85
N THR A 223 -1.46 8.01 0.93
CA THR A 223 -1.07 8.82 -0.23
C THR A 223 -0.18 8.07 -1.23
N THR A 224 0.62 7.10 -0.75
CA THR A 224 1.52 6.31 -1.61
C THR A 224 0.91 4.99 -2.09
N GLY A 225 -0.29 4.62 -1.59
CA GLY A 225 -0.95 3.36 -1.95
C GLY A 225 -0.35 2.10 -1.28
N LEU A 226 0.57 2.25 -0.30
CA LEU A 226 1.21 1.14 0.43
C LEU A 226 0.28 0.52 1.48
N GLN A 227 -0.97 0.24 1.12
CA GLN A 227 -2.02 -0.16 2.06
C GLN A 227 -1.82 -1.55 2.69
N GLU A 228 -1.05 -2.44 2.09
CA GLU A 228 -0.69 -3.73 2.69
C GLU A 228 0.07 -3.57 4.04
N HIS A 229 0.58 -2.37 4.33
CA HIS A 229 1.28 -2.04 5.57
C HIS A 229 0.41 -1.28 6.59
N VAL A 230 -0.90 -1.13 6.36
CA VAL A 230 -1.84 -0.49 7.31
C VAL A 230 -1.84 -1.20 8.66
N TRP A 231 -1.70 -2.54 8.68
CA TRP A 231 -1.57 -3.31 9.92
C TRP A 231 -0.39 -2.85 10.79
N LEU A 232 0.68 -2.30 10.19
CA LEU A 232 1.80 -1.71 10.91
C LEU A 232 1.39 -0.41 11.63
N ALA A 233 0.57 0.42 10.98
CA ALA A 233 -0.02 1.60 11.61
C ALA A 233 -0.95 1.19 12.76
N SER A 234 -1.79 0.18 12.56
CA SER A 234 -2.68 -0.35 13.61
C SER A 234 -1.92 -0.90 14.81
N MET A 235 -0.74 -1.52 14.60
CA MET A 235 0.18 -1.91 15.70
C MET A 235 0.67 -0.70 16.51
N LEU A 236 0.96 0.42 15.85
CA LEU A 236 1.37 1.65 16.52
C LEU A 236 0.21 2.35 17.22
N PHE A 237 -1.00 2.32 16.65
CA PHE A 237 -2.23 2.81 17.30
C PHE A 237 -2.54 2.01 18.57
N SER A 238 -2.44 0.69 18.53
CA SER A 238 -2.61 -0.15 19.72
C SER A 238 -1.57 0.16 20.81
N ALA A 239 -0.31 0.39 20.42
CA ALA A 239 0.77 0.74 21.34
C ALA A 239 0.54 2.09 22.02
N GLU A 240 0.02 3.07 21.32
CA GLU A 240 -0.29 4.39 21.88
C GLU A 240 -1.35 4.31 22.96
N TYR A 241 -2.47 3.58 22.76
CA TYR A 241 -3.49 3.37 23.77
C TYR A 241 -2.98 2.61 25.00
N LEU A 242 -2.13 1.61 24.79
CA LEU A 242 -1.50 0.87 25.88
C LEU A 242 -0.55 1.74 26.71
N ILE A 243 0.24 2.60 26.05
CA ILE A 243 1.14 3.57 26.71
C ILE A 243 0.30 4.57 27.52
N MET A 244 -0.79 5.10 26.95
CA MET A 244 -1.70 6.01 27.63
C MET A 244 -2.32 5.34 28.88
N ALA A 245 -2.85 4.12 28.72
CA ALA A 245 -3.41 3.33 29.79
C ALA A 245 -2.41 3.09 30.94
N GLY A 246 -1.15 2.79 30.61
CA GLY A 246 -0.07 2.66 31.60
C GLY A 246 0.17 3.92 32.44
N GLY A 247 0.17 5.08 31.80
CA GLY A 247 0.25 6.37 32.46
C GLY A 247 -0.94 6.63 33.40
N LEU A 248 -2.16 6.28 32.95
CA LEU A 248 -3.38 6.42 33.74
C LEU A 248 -3.42 5.45 34.94
N ILE A 249 -2.99 4.20 34.79
CA ILE A 249 -2.87 3.23 35.89
C ILE A 249 -1.89 3.74 36.94
N TRP A 250 -0.72 4.23 36.50
CA TRP A 250 0.27 4.77 37.42
C TRP A 250 -0.27 5.97 38.20
N TYR A 251 -0.94 6.91 37.50
CA TYR A 251 -1.55 8.08 38.12
C TYR A 251 -2.64 7.71 39.15
N ASN A 252 -3.51 6.77 38.80
CA ASN A 252 -4.56 6.28 39.69
C ASN A 252 -3.97 5.64 40.96
N LYS A 253 -2.89 4.86 40.84
CA LYS A 253 -2.17 4.29 41.98
C LYS A 253 -1.51 5.38 42.83
N PHE A 254 -0.89 6.38 42.22
CA PHE A 254 -0.31 7.50 42.90
C PHE A 254 -1.34 8.26 43.74
N LEU A 255 -2.50 8.58 43.17
CA LEU A 255 -3.60 9.25 43.87
C LEU A 255 -4.11 8.45 45.08
N ARG A 256 -4.23 7.13 44.96
CA ARG A 256 -4.63 6.27 46.10
C ARG A 256 -3.62 6.36 47.24
N THR A 257 -2.35 6.28 46.95
CA THR A 257 -1.27 6.34 47.94
C THR A 257 -1.19 7.72 48.60
N TYR A 258 -1.38 8.79 47.81
CA TYR A 258 -1.38 10.18 48.30
C TYR A 258 -2.57 10.45 49.25
N ASN A 259 -3.78 10.03 48.90
CA ASN A 259 -4.96 10.20 49.72
C ASN A 259 -4.91 9.36 51.00
N ASN A 260 -4.39 8.12 50.98
CA ASN A 260 -4.22 7.28 52.15
C ASN A 260 -3.20 7.84 53.14
N ASN A 261 -2.13 8.49 52.67
CA ASN A 261 -1.10 9.08 53.53
C ASN A 261 -1.56 10.42 54.16
N ASN A 262 -2.46 11.16 53.50
CA ASN A 262 -2.99 12.43 54.00
C ASN A 262 -4.34 12.26 54.74
N GLY A 263 -5.02 11.11 54.68
CA GLY A 263 -6.26 10.80 55.34
C GLY A 263 -6.11 10.34 56.83
N SER A 264 -4.86 10.11 57.29
CA SER A 264 -4.63 9.63 58.66
C SER A 264 -4.35 10.76 59.69
N THR A 265 -4.53 12.03 59.34
CA THR A 265 -4.35 13.18 60.27
C THR A 265 -5.53 14.15 60.30
N ALA A 266 -6.75 13.69 59.95
CA ALA A 266 -7.95 14.50 60.18
C ALA A 266 -8.65 14.01 61.47
N HIS A 267 -8.22 14.58 62.63
CA HIS A 267 -9.08 14.60 63.83
C HIS A 267 -10.32 15.43 63.50
N GLU A 268 -11.50 14.83 63.68
CA GLU A 268 -12.77 15.55 63.75
C GLU A 268 -12.76 16.55 64.86
N PRO A 269 -13.18 17.83 64.67
CA PRO A 269 -13.52 18.71 65.80
C PRO A 269 -14.93 18.40 66.24
N SER A 270 -15.04 17.83 67.45
CA SER A 270 -16.26 17.68 68.21
C SER A 270 -16.90 19.06 68.42
N TYR A 271 -18.16 19.17 68.03
CA TYR A 271 -19.01 20.31 68.31
C TYR A 271 -19.35 20.30 69.81
N ASN A 272 -18.85 21.27 70.61
CA ASN A 272 -19.33 21.57 71.92
C ASN A 272 -19.82 23.01 71.98
N ASN A 273 -21.12 23.21 72.09
CA ASN A 273 -21.80 24.44 72.47
C ASN A 273 -21.42 24.86 73.88
N ASN A 274 -20.90 26.07 74.06
CA ASN A 274 -21.31 26.90 75.21
C ASN A 274 -20.93 28.36 75.04
N ASN A 275 -21.89 29.21 75.29
CA ASN A 275 -21.91 30.66 75.33
C ASN A 275 -20.81 31.29 76.21
N THR A 276 -20.28 32.43 75.83
CA THR A 276 -20.53 33.73 76.58
C THR A 276 -19.76 34.91 75.93
N ALA A 277 -20.36 36.02 76.02
CA ALA A 277 -20.19 37.35 75.54
C ALA A 277 -18.81 38.03 75.73
N GLY A 278 -18.46 38.96 74.85
CA GLY A 278 -17.54 40.06 75.18
C GLY A 278 -16.88 40.82 74.00
N LYS A 279 -17.57 41.83 73.53
CA LYS A 279 -17.15 43.16 73.02
C LYS A 279 -15.91 43.38 72.12
N THR A 280 -16.19 43.96 70.97
CA THR A 280 -15.64 45.13 70.28
C THR A 280 -14.36 45.01 69.46
N GLY A 281 -14.49 45.34 68.14
CA GLY A 281 -13.41 45.73 67.27
C GLY A 281 -13.71 45.56 65.78
N LYS A 282 -14.22 46.63 65.15
CA LYS A 282 -14.47 46.73 63.72
C LYS A 282 -13.23 46.51 62.89
N LYS A 283 -13.24 45.62 61.94
CA LYS A 283 -12.55 45.82 60.64
C LYS A 283 -13.16 44.91 59.53
N LYS A 284 -13.24 45.50 58.36
CA LYS A 284 -13.97 45.12 57.17
C LYS A 284 -13.76 43.66 56.70
N ILE A 285 -14.87 43.10 56.25
CA ILE A 285 -15.08 41.81 55.62
C ILE A 285 -14.54 41.88 54.16
N GLY A 286 -13.72 40.93 53.81
CA GLY A 286 -13.51 40.46 52.47
C GLY A 286 -13.75 38.98 52.45
N GLU A 287 -14.82 38.52 51.83
CA GLU A 287 -15.15 37.11 51.62
C GLU A 287 -14.08 36.44 50.76
N GLU A 288 -13.36 35.48 51.31
CA GLU A 288 -12.62 34.49 50.52
C GLU A 288 -13.14 33.09 50.88
N VAL A 289 -13.69 32.43 49.86
CA VAL A 289 -14.03 31.03 49.84
C VAL A 289 -12.75 30.20 49.88
N PRO A 290 -12.56 29.19 50.72
CA PRO A 290 -11.32 28.41 50.74
C PRO A 290 -11.29 27.42 49.57
N GLY A 291 -10.66 27.79 48.47
CA GLY A 291 -10.13 26.89 47.49
C GLY A 291 -8.80 26.29 47.96
N ALA A 292 -8.70 24.98 48.06
CA ALA A 292 -7.47 24.32 48.48
C ALA A 292 -6.34 24.57 47.51
N THR A 293 -5.56 25.63 47.73
CA THR A 293 -4.33 25.94 46.97
C THR A 293 -3.19 25.11 47.56
N ILE A 294 -2.75 24.09 46.86
CA ILE A 294 -1.51 23.36 47.23
C ILE A 294 -0.31 24.27 46.98
N ARG A 295 0.21 24.89 48.04
CA ARG A 295 1.52 25.57 48.00
C ARG A 295 2.62 24.52 48.13
N ILE A 296 3.45 24.41 47.09
CA ILE A 296 4.68 23.62 47.13
C ILE A 296 5.73 24.39 47.88
N HIS A 297 6.06 23.98 49.13
CA HIS A 297 7.19 24.48 49.88
C HIS A 297 8.50 23.93 49.29
N GLN A 298 9.35 24.82 48.84
CA GLN A 298 10.73 24.49 48.49
C GLN A 298 11.55 24.32 49.79
N HIS A 299 11.96 23.10 50.11
CA HIS A 299 13.04 22.83 51.03
C HIS A 299 14.37 22.93 50.27
N GLN A 300 15.16 23.94 50.61
CA GLN A 300 16.59 24.05 50.26
C GLN A 300 17.36 23.06 51.15
N ASP A 301 17.83 21.94 50.57
CA ASP A 301 18.94 21.19 51.16
C ASP A 301 20.24 21.56 50.42
N GLN A 302 21.10 22.36 51.13
CA GLN A 302 22.50 22.59 50.75
C GLN A 302 23.35 21.42 51.21
N ASN A 303 24.31 21.06 50.34
CA ASN A 303 25.46 20.17 50.53
C ASN A 303 25.28 18.69 50.23
N ARG A 304 25.58 18.35 48.97
CA ARG A 304 26.36 17.14 48.58
C ARG A 304 26.93 17.30 47.16
N SER A 305 28.24 17.05 47.01
CA SER A 305 29.01 17.12 45.77
C SER A 305 28.43 16.26 44.62
N PRO A 306 28.53 16.70 43.35
CA PRO A 306 27.86 16.06 42.24
C PRO A 306 28.63 14.85 41.73
N LYS A 307 28.17 13.62 42.02
CA LYS A 307 28.47 12.50 41.15
C LYS A 307 27.74 12.73 39.83
N LYS A 308 28.46 12.71 38.69
CA LYS A 308 27.93 12.83 37.33
C LYS A 308 26.83 11.76 37.12
N LYS A 309 25.55 12.12 37.28
CA LYS A 309 24.39 11.34 36.84
C LYS A 309 24.17 11.65 35.38
N LYS A 310 24.16 10.61 34.51
CA LYS A 310 23.68 10.74 33.13
C LYS A 310 22.33 11.47 33.14
N ARG A 311 22.26 12.54 32.37
CA ARG A 311 21.06 13.38 32.30
C ARG A 311 19.94 12.60 31.66
N PRO A 312 18.70 12.68 32.17
CA PRO A 312 17.57 11.97 31.54
C PRO A 312 17.28 12.41 30.09
N ILE A 313 17.77 13.56 29.68
CA ILE A 313 17.82 14.00 28.29
C ILE A 313 18.57 13.00 27.40
N ASP A 314 19.67 12.38 27.91
CA ASP A 314 20.44 11.41 27.15
C ASP A 314 19.64 10.12 26.86
N ILE A 315 18.66 9.78 27.71
CA ILE A 315 17.78 8.62 27.52
C ILE A 315 16.67 8.91 26.53
N VAL A 316 16.04 10.10 26.59
CA VAL A 316 15.00 10.50 25.64
C VAL A 316 15.59 10.72 24.25
N VAL A 317 16.75 11.37 24.16
CA VAL A 317 17.50 11.52 22.90
C VAL A 317 17.92 10.15 22.36
N ALA A 318 18.35 9.23 23.23
CA ALA A 318 18.67 7.86 22.80
C ALA A 318 17.45 7.09 22.30
N ILE A 319 16.28 7.24 22.94
CA ILE A 319 15.02 6.60 22.49
C ILE A 319 14.56 7.21 21.16
N VAL A 320 14.64 8.53 21.00
CA VAL A 320 14.30 9.21 19.74
C VAL A 320 15.28 8.83 18.64
N LEU A 321 16.58 8.74 18.92
CA LEU A 321 17.59 8.28 17.97
C LEU A 321 17.41 6.80 17.63
N ILE A 322 17.06 5.95 18.59
CA ILE A 322 16.76 4.54 18.36
C ILE A 322 15.49 4.41 17.50
N ALA A 323 14.45 5.17 17.76
CA ALA A 323 13.21 5.18 16.95
C ALA A 323 13.49 5.70 15.52
N LEU A 324 14.34 6.73 15.37
CA LEU A 324 14.78 7.24 14.06
C LEU A 324 15.69 6.24 13.34
N VAL A 325 16.56 5.53 14.05
CA VAL A 325 17.42 4.48 13.48
C VAL A 325 16.61 3.25 13.10
N ILE A 326 15.63 2.86 13.91
CA ILE A 326 14.70 1.77 13.59
C ILE A 326 13.81 2.20 12.39
N GLY A 327 13.26 3.40 12.40
CA GLY A 327 12.47 3.93 11.28
C GLY A 327 13.30 4.07 9.99
N TYR A 328 14.53 4.55 10.08
CA TYR A 328 15.46 4.61 8.95
C TYR A 328 16.00 3.23 8.55
N GLY A 329 16.24 2.34 9.51
CA GLY A 329 16.65 0.96 9.25
C GLY A 329 15.55 0.14 8.57
N THR A 330 14.30 0.29 8.97
CA THR A 330 13.14 -0.33 8.30
C THR A 330 12.90 0.30 6.93
N PHE A 331 13.01 1.61 6.79
CA PHE A 331 12.93 2.31 5.49
C PHE A 331 14.04 1.83 4.54
N LYS A 332 15.29 1.73 5.00
CA LYS A 332 16.40 1.23 4.18
C LYS A 332 16.31 -0.28 3.90
N SER A 333 15.80 -1.07 4.85
CA SER A 333 15.53 -2.51 4.65
C SER A 333 14.42 -2.75 3.63
N GLN A 334 13.36 -1.92 3.61
CA GLN A 334 12.26 -2.05 2.63
C GLN A 334 12.65 -1.56 1.23
N SER A 335 13.51 -0.54 1.11
CA SER A 335 14.07 -0.18 -0.20
C SER A 335 15.03 -1.23 -0.75
N THR A 336 15.54 -2.13 0.11
CA THR A 336 16.44 -3.24 -0.26
C THR A 336 15.67 -4.56 -0.51
N MET A 337 14.40 -4.68 -0.08
CA MET A 337 13.60 -5.90 -0.30
C MET A 337 13.06 -6.06 -1.72
N ALA A 338 13.24 -5.07 -2.61
CA ALA A 338 12.78 -5.15 -3.99
C ALA A 338 13.78 -5.78 -4.97
N THR A 339 15.00 -6.11 -4.54
CA THR A 339 16.01 -6.76 -5.38
C THR A 339 16.17 -8.21 -4.95
N GLN A 340 15.85 -9.12 -5.85
CA GLN A 340 16.06 -10.56 -5.61
C GLN A 340 17.25 -11.04 -6.47
N PHE A 341 18.24 -11.66 -5.83
CA PHE A 341 19.34 -12.35 -6.49
C PHE A 341 19.04 -13.84 -6.48
N VAL A 342 18.78 -14.40 -7.66
CA VAL A 342 18.55 -15.84 -7.82
C VAL A 342 19.83 -16.45 -8.40
N LEU A 343 20.53 -17.22 -7.59
CA LEU A 343 21.82 -17.82 -7.90
C LEU A 343 21.64 -19.25 -8.42
N PRO A 344 22.66 -19.78 -9.17
CA PRO A 344 22.68 -21.18 -9.57
C PRO A 344 22.70 -22.11 -8.34
N GLU A 345 21.92 -23.17 -8.37
CA GLU A 345 21.85 -24.15 -7.27
C GLU A 345 23.11 -25.04 -7.16
N ASP A 346 23.97 -25.04 -8.18
CA ASP A 346 25.19 -25.92 -8.25
C ASP A 346 26.39 -25.38 -7.45
N GLY A 347 26.23 -24.25 -6.77
CA GLY A 347 27.24 -23.62 -5.92
C GLY A 347 28.44 -23.03 -6.65
N ARG A 348 28.41 -22.91 -7.99
CA ARG A 348 29.44 -22.24 -8.79
C ARG A 348 29.14 -20.76 -8.90
N GLU A 349 30.20 -19.96 -8.96
CA GLU A 349 30.07 -18.52 -9.17
C GLU A 349 29.47 -18.22 -10.55
N PRO A 350 28.43 -17.37 -10.64
CA PRO A 350 27.87 -16.94 -11.92
C PRO A 350 28.84 -16.04 -12.69
N ASN A 351 28.90 -16.22 -14.01
CA ASN A 351 29.70 -15.39 -14.91
C ASN A 351 28.85 -14.56 -15.90
N VAL A 352 27.53 -14.75 -15.88
CA VAL A 352 26.57 -14.01 -16.69
C VAL A 352 25.45 -13.47 -15.81
N LYS A 353 25.16 -12.18 -15.92
CA LYS A 353 24.07 -11.51 -15.20
C LYS A 353 22.96 -11.11 -16.18
N ILE A 354 21.74 -11.55 -15.91
CA ILE A 354 20.54 -11.14 -16.63
C ILE A 354 19.65 -10.40 -15.62
N GLY A 355 19.06 -9.28 -16.03
CA GLY A 355 18.11 -8.54 -15.22
C GLY A 355 16.68 -8.93 -15.54
N ALA A 356 15.76 -8.72 -14.60
CA ALA A 356 14.33 -8.78 -14.84
C ALA A 356 13.63 -7.57 -14.21
N LEU A 357 12.78 -6.91 -14.98
CA LEU A 357 11.93 -5.80 -14.57
C LEU A 357 10.48 -6.29 -14.61
N ILE A 358 9.96 -6.73 -13.48
CA ILE A 358 8.62 -7.35 -13.41
C ILE A 358 7.73 -6.64 -12.37
N PRO A 359 6.41 -6.62 -12.55
CA PRO A 359 5.49 -5.93 -11.67
C PRO A 359 5.09 -6.83 -10.49
N LEU A 360 5.99 -7.09 -9.54
CA LEU A 360 5.69 -7.90 -8.34
C LEU A 360 4.60 -7.26 -7.49
N THR A 361 4.50 -5.93 -7.54
CA THR A 361 3.42 -5.16 -6.93
C THR A 361 2.80 -4.19 -7.94
N GLY A 362 1.66 -3.54 -7.59
CA GLY A 362 0.97 -2.61 -8.46
C GLY A 362 -0.19 -3.24 -9.25
N THR A 363 -0.70 -2.51 -10.26
CA THR A 363 -1.93 -2.86 -11.00
C THR A 363 -1.79 -4.08 -11.93
N LEU A 364 -0.66 -4.73 -11.95
CA LEU A 364 -0.40 -5.94 -12.75
C LEU A 364 0.36 -7.01 -11.93
N SER A 365 0.20 -6.99 -10.61
CA SER A 365 0.90 -7.89 -9.69
C SER A 365 0.58 -9.36 -9.93
N THR A 366 -0.63 -9.70 -10.36
CA THR A 366 -1.00 -11.07 -10.73
C THR A 366 -0.18 -11.64 -11.89
N LEU A 367 0.24 -10.79 -12.85
CA LEU A 367 1.21 -11.18 -13.88
C LEU A 367 2.62 -11.28 -13.30
N GLY A 368 3.00 -10.36 -12.40
CA GLY A 368 4.31 -10.35 -11.76
C GLY A 368 4.61 -11.63 -11.00
N GLU A 369 3.66 -12.12 -10.22
CA GLU A 369 3.74 -13.38 -9.47
C GLU A 369 4.03 -14.57 -10.38
N SER A 370 3.24 -14.76 -11.43
CA SER A 370 3.42 -15.86 -12.38
C SER A 370 4.70 -15.74 -13.19
N THR A 371 5.12 -14.52 -13.52
CA THR A 371 6.37 -14.25 -14.26
C THR A 371 7.59 -14.58 -13.37
N GLU A 372 7.54 -14.23 -12.10
CA GLU A 372 8.61 -14.56 -11.14
C GLU A 372 8.81 -16.07 -11.01
N ALA A 373 7.71 -16.82 -10.80
CA ALA A 373 7.73 -18.28 -10.72
C ALA A 373 8.33 -18.87 -12.01
N SER A 374 7.87 -18.41 -13.16
CA SER A 374 8.34 -18.85 -14.48
C SER A 374 9.84 -18.61 -14.69
N LEU A 375 10.33 -17.41 -14.34
CA LEU A 375 11.75 -17.05 -14.46
C LEU A 375 12.66 -17.88 -13.53
N LYS A 376 12.19 -18.22 -12.33
CA LYS A 376 12.93 -19.10 -11.42
C LYS A 376 13.05 -20.53 -11.97
N ILE A 377 11.96 -21.07 -12.53
CA ILE A 377 11.96 -22.38 -13.20
C ILE A 377 12.92 -22.34 -14.40
N ALA A 378 12.81 -21.32 -15.27
CA ALA A 378 13.67 -21.17 -16.44
C ALA A 378 15.16 -21.09 -16.04
N LEU A 379 15.53 -20.31 -15.00
CA LEU A 379 16.89 -20.18 -14.52
C LEU A 379 17.49 -21.52 -14.09
N LYS A 380 16.70 -22.31 -13.36
CA LYS A 380 17.10 -23.66 -12.96
C LYS A 380 17.36 -24.55 -14.17
N ASP A 381 16.42 -24.63 -15.10
CA ASP A 381 16.51 -25.46 -16.30
C ASP A 381 17.69 -25.05 -17.19
N ILE A 382 17.94 -23.74 -17.34
CA ILE A 382 19.07 -23.15 -18.10
C ILE A 382 20.40 -23.58 -17.46
N ASN A 383 20.58 -23.37 -16.17
CA ASN A 383 21.83 -23.70 -15.49
C ASN A 383 22.09 -25.21 -15.50
N GLU A 384 21.04 -26.04 -15.35
CA GLU A 384 21.16 -27.49 -15.53
C GLU A 384 21.54 -27.88 -16.98
N HIS A 385 20.94 -27.23 -17.98
CA HIS A 385 21.27 -27.46 -19.38
C HIS A 385 22.74 -27.15 -19.68
N PHE A 386 23.23 -25.99 -19.22
CA PHE A 386 24.62 -25.59 -19.42
C PHE A 386 25.58 -26.53 -18.68
N LEU A 387 25.21 -27.02 -17.51
CA LEU A 387 26.00 -28.03 -16.79
C LEU A 387 26.09 -29.34 -17.60
N LYS A 388 24.97 -29.85 -18.11
CA LYS A 388 24.89 -31.09 -18.90
C LYS A 388 25.62 -30.98 -20.25
N SER A 389 25.58 -29.79 -20.89
CA SER A 389 26.28 -29.52 -22.16
C SER A 389 27.75 -29.17 -22.00
N HIS A 390 28.30 -29.18 -20.77
CA HIS A 390 29.64 -28.76 -20.45
C HIS A 390 29.97 -27.31 -20.85
N SER A 391 28.98 -26.43 -20.89
CA SER A 391 29.20 -25.00 -21.07
C SER A 391 29.80 -24.39 -19.78
N ASP A 392 30.67 -23.41 -19.93
CA ASP A 392 31.19 -22.62 -18.82
C ASP A 392 30.20 -21.51 -18.36
N THR A 393 29.10 -21.32 -19.10
CA THR A 393 28.10 -20.29 -18.81
C THR A 393 27.30 -20.65 -17.55
N ARG A 394 27.21 -19.69 -16.62
CA ARG A 394 26.39 -19.76 -15.41
C ARG A 394 25.65 -18.44 -15.24
N VAL A 395 24.34 -18.53 -15.21
CA VAL A 395 23.43 -17.37 -15.20
C VAL A 395 23.01 -17.06 -13.77
N GLU A 396 23.16 -15.78 -13.39
CA GLU A 396 22.53 -15.13 -12.26
C GLU A 396 21.37 -14.27 -12.73
N LEU A 397 20.23 -14.32 -12.07
CA LEU A 397 19.08 -13.49 -12.36
C LEU A 397 18.89 -12.45 -11.26
N ILE A 398 18.81 -11.16 -11.64
CA ILE A 398 18.56 -10.05 -10.72
C ILE A 398 17.17 -9.50 -11.03
N ILE A 399 16.24 -9.70 -10.10
CA ILE A 399 14.84 -9.29 -10.24
C ILE A 399 14.59 -7.98 -9.51
N GLU A 400 13.96 -7.02 -10.18
CA GLU A 400 13.54 -5.72 -9.66
C GLU A 400 12.05 -5.51 -9.85
N ASP A 401 11.37 -5.10 -8.78
CA ASP A 401 9.94 -4.76 -8.81
C ASP A 401 9.72 -3.39 -9.47
N THR A 402 8.95 -3.38 -10.57
CA THR A 402 8.58 -2.15 -11.28
C THR A 402 7.37 -1.45 -10.66
N LYS A 403 6.64 -2.10 -9.78
CA LYS A 403 5.37 -1.64 -9.17
C LYS A 403 4.31 -1.21 -10.21
N THR A 404 4.43 -1.68 -11.43
CA THR A 404 3.66 -1.21 -12.59
C THR A 404 3.80 0.31 -12.83
N ASP A 405 4.84 0.96 -12.28
CA ASP A 405 5.00 2.41 -12.23
C ASP A 405 6.11 2.90 -13.17
N PRO A 406 5.77 3.73 -14.21
CA PRO A 406 6.75 4.30 -15.12
C PRO A 406 7.80 5.20 -14.44
N ALA A 407 7.51 5.79 -13.29
CA ALA A 407 8.49 6.61 -12.56
C ALA A 407 9.58 5.77 -11.89
N ILE A 408 9.24 4.54 -11.47
CA ILE A 408 10.15 3.64 -10.74
C ILE A 408 10.99 2.81 -11.71
N VAL A 409 10.44 2.37 -12.82
CA VAL A 409 11.10 1.41 -13.74
C VAL A 409 12.44 1.91 -14.26
N LEU A 410 12.58 3.21 -14.54
CA LEU A 410 13.85 3.78 -15.02
C LEU A 410 14.95 3.75 -13.96
N GLU A 411 14.59 3.98 -12.69
CA GLU A 411 15.52 3.85 -11.57
C GLU A 411 16.01 2.40 -11.44
N LYS A 412 15.10 1.45 -11.55
CA LYS A 412 15.39 0.02 -11.48
C LYS A 412 16.28 -0.43 -12.66
N LEU A 413 16.05 0.07 -13.88
CA LEU A 413 16.94 -0.20 -15.02
C LEU A 413 18.35 0.37 -14.81
N LYS A 414 18.47 1.59 -14.27
CA LYS A 414 19.78 2.18 -13.93
C LYS A 414 20.52 1.35 -12.88
N TYR A 415 19.79 0.83 -11.90
CA TYR A 415 20.36 -0.08 -10.90
C TYR A 415 20.89 -1.36 -11.56
N LEU A 416 20.10 -2.06 -12.38
CA LEU A 416 20.53 -3.24 -13.13
C LEU A 416 21.79 -2.96 -13.96
N LYS A 417 21.84 -1.82 -14.65
CA LYS A 417 23.02 -1.39 -15.39
C LYS A 417 24.25 -1.26 -14.48
N SER A 418 24.09 -0.71 -13.28
CA SER A 418 25.20 -0.58 -12.29
C SER A 418 25.71 -1.93 -11.81
N GLN A 419 24.89 -2.99 -11.88
CA GLN A 419 25.28 -4.38 -11.58
C GLN A 419 25.95 -5.09 -12.75
N GLY A 420 26.14 -4.42 -13.88
CA GLY A 420 26.77 -4.96 -15.08
C GLY A 420 25.81 -5.70 -16.03
N VAL A 421 24.50 -5.59 -15.82
CA VAL A 421 23.47 -6.21 -16.68
C VAL A 421 23.42 -5.52 -18.04
N GLN A 422 23.35 -6.31 -19.13
CA GLN A 422 23.20 -5.83 -20.51
C GLN A 422 21.95 -6.40 -21.20
N ILE A 423 21.36 -7.49 -20.72
CA ILE A 423 20.07 -8.01 -21.19
C ILE A 423 19.09 -8.00 -20.03
N VAL A 424 17.90 -7.43 -20.25
CA VAL A 424 16.85 -7.29 -19.25
C VAL A 424 15.56 -7.90 -19.77
N ILE A 425 14.99 -8.85 -19.04
CA ILE A 425 13.66 -9.42 -19.29
C ILE A 425 12.61 -8.45 -18.76
N GLY A 426 11.61 -8.12 -19.57
CA GLY A 426 10.65 -7.04 -19.26
C GLY A 426 11.18 -5.67 -19.71
N PRO A 427 10.55 -4.55 -19.28
CA PRO A 427 9.38 -4.46 -18.42
C PRO A 427 8.12 -5.08 -19.02
N ALA A 428 7.13 -5.36 -18.15
CA ALA A 428 5.91 -6.02 -18.58
C ALA A 428 4.95 -5.08 -19.33
N THR A 429 4.79 -3.83 -18.89
CA THR A 429 3.82 -2.90 -19.48
C THR A 429 4.44 -2.03 -20.58
N SER A 430 3.65 -1.72 -21.58
CA SER A 430 4.08 -0.84 -22.68
C SER A 430 4.46 0.58 -22.19
N ALA A 431 3.79 1.09 -21.15
CA ALA A 431 4.12 2.36 -20.53
C ALA A 431 5.53 2.35 -19.89
N ASN A 432 5.87 1.26 -19.20
CA ASN A 432 7.20 1.10 -18.59
C ASN A 432 8.29 0.93 -19.67
N VAL A 433 8.01 0.16 -20.72
CA VAL A 433 8.94 -0.01 -21.86
C VAL A 433 9.20 1.34 -22.51
N ALA A 434 8.16 2.15 -22.77
CA ALA A 434 8.31 3.46 -23.38
C ALA A 434 9.26 4.38 -22.61
N VAL A 435 9.22 4.34 -21.27
CA VAL A 435 10.09 5.17 -20.40
C VAL A 435 11.54 4.69 -20.41
N VAL A 436 11.79 3.39 -20.49
CA VAL A 436 13.16 2.84 -20.38
C VAL A 436 13.89 2.74 -21.72
N ARG A 437 13.17 2.73 -22.84
CA ARG A 437 13.72 2.48 -24.18
C ARG A 437 14.89 3.39 -24.53
N ASP A 438 14.69 4.71 -24.46
CA ASP A 438 15.72 5.68 -24.85
C ASP A 438 16.98 5.56 -23.97
N TYR A 439 16.81 5.25 -22.69
CA TYR A 439 17.94 4.98 -21.79
C TYR A 439 18.65 3.68 -22.15
N ALA A 440 17.90 2.63 -22.49
CA ALA A 440 18.45 1.34 -22.89
C ALA A 440 19.29 1.48 -24.17
N ASP A 441 18.78 2.20 -25.18
CA ASP A 441 19.51 2.48 -26.43
C ASP A 441 20.83 3.24 -26.18
N GLN A 442 20.78 4.31 -25.39
CA GLN A 442 21.96 5.14 -25.09
C GLN A 442 23.00 4.43 -24.23
N ASN A 443 22.60 3.46 -23.43
CA ASN A 443 23.46 2.77 -22.45
C ASN A 443 23.81 1.33 -22.83
N GLY A 444 23.43 0.88 -24.02
CA GLY A 444 23.75 -0.44 -24.56
C GLY A 444 23.13 -1.56 -23.70
N ILE A 445 21.83 -1.50 -23.47
CA ILE A 445 21.04 -2.52 -22.80
C ILE A 445 20.03 -3.06 -23.80
N LEU A 446 19.91 -4.38 -23.93
CA LEU A 446 18.82 -5.02 -24.66
C LEU A 446 17.64 -5.25 -23.74
N ILE A 447 16.47 -4.79 -24.16
CA ILE A 447 15.20 -5.02 -23.49
C ILE A 447 14.47 -6.16 -24.20
N LEU A 448 14.14 -7.22 -23.49
CA LEU A 448 13.43 -8.37 -24.03
C LEU A 448 12.09 -8.54 -23.29
N SER A 449 11.04 -7.90 -23.81
CA SER A 449 9.72 -7.91 -23.19
C SER A 449 8.90 -9.12 -23.64
N ALA A 450 8.27 -9.79 -22.66
CA ALA A 450 7.39 -10.93 -22.88
C ALA A 450 5.90 -10.54 -22.98
N SER A 451 5.56 -9.28 -22.73
CA SER A 451 4.14 -8.89 -22.56
C SER A 451 3.79 -7.45 -22.98
N SER A 452 4.75 -6.61 -23.38
CA SER A 452 4.42 -5.27 -23.88
C SER A 452 4.00 -5.33 -25.34
N THR A 453 2.80 -4.83 -25.67
CA THR A 453 2.15 -5.06 -26.96
C THR A 453 1.84 -3.80 -27.76
N ALA A 454 1.96 -2.59 -27.19
CA ALA A 454 1.59 -1.35 -27.88
C ALA A 454 2.28 -1.22 -29.25
N THR A 455 1.50 -0.90 -30.28
CA THR A 455 1.97 -0.75 -31.67
C THR A 455 2.95 0.40 -31.83
N GLN A 456 2.88 1.45 -31.01
CA GLN A 456 3.78 2.60 -31.03
C GLN A 456 5.23 2.25 -30.62
N LEU A 457 5.43 1.06 -30.04
CA LEU A 457 6.76 0.54 -29.67
C LEU A 457 7.43 -0.28 -30.79
N THR A 458 6.76 -0.51 -31.92
CA THR A 458 7.30 -1.19 -33.10
C THR A 458 8.22 -0.23 -33.85
N ILE A 459 9.50 -0.17 -33.44
CA ILE A 459 10.50 0.77 -33.98
C ILE A 459 11.71 -0.04 -34.43
N PRO A 460 12.04 -0.01 -35.74
CA PRO A 460 13.21 -0.72 -36.24
C PRO A 460 14.54 -0.17 -35.70
N ASN A 461 15.49 -1.07 -35.43
CA ASN A 461 16.87 -0.77 -35.06
C ASN A 461 17.02 -0.12 -33.65
N ASP A 462 16.06 -0.25 -32.76
CA ASP A 462 16.25 0.04 -31.34
C ASP A 462 16.73 -1.23 -30.57
N ASN A 463 16.92 -1.11 -29.26
CA ASN A 463 17.34 -2.21 -28.41
C ASN A 463 16.15 -2.93 -27.74
N LEU A 464 14.93 -2.76 -28.26
CA LEU A 464 13.73 -3.42 -27.78
C LEU A 464 13.41 -4.66 -28.63
N PHE A 465 13.19 -5.79 -27.96
CA PHE A 465 12.75 -7.03 -28.55
C PHE A 465 11.51 -7.53 -27.80
N ARG A 466 10.50 -8.05 -28.51
CA ARG A 466 9.26 -8.53 -27.92
C ARG A 466 8.95 -9.95 -28.37
N LEU A 467 8.82 -10.86 -27.41
CA LEU A 467 8.44 -12.26 -27.69
C LEU A 467 6.92 -12.44 -27.86
N VAL A 468 6.18 -11.36 -27.91
CA VAL A 468 4.74 -11.28 -28.13
C VAL A 468 4.48 -10.42 -29.38
N PRO A 469 3.44 -10.72 -30.19
CA PRO A 469 3.03 -9.81 -31.26
C PRO A 469 2.49 -8.48 -30.71
N ASP A 470 2.49 -7.47 -31.57
CA ASP A 470 1.90 -6.19 -31.20
C ASP A 470 0.36 -6.21 -31.19
N ASP A 471 -0.25 -5.15 -30.65
CA ASP A 471 -1.70 -5.02 -30.45
C ASP A 471 -2.53 -5.01 -31.75
N SER A 472 -1.93 -4.87 -32.92
CA SER A 472 -2.67 -4.99 -34.18
C SER A 472 -3.26 -6.39 -34.36
N HIS A 473 -2.56 -7.43 -33.91
CA HIS A 473 -3.01 -8.80 -33.94
C HIS A 473 -4.15 -9.06 -32.94
N GLN A 474 -4.02 -8.55 -31.72
CA GLN A 474 -5.03 -8.64 -30.67
C GLN A 474 -6.33 -7.91 -31.09
N ALA A 475 -6.20 -6.69 -31.59
CA ALA A 475 -7.33 -5.86 -32.07
C ALA A 475 -8.11 -6.59 -33.16
N GLN A 476 -7.43 -7.22 -34.12
CA GLN A 476 -8.06 -8.00 -35.17
C GLN A 476 -8.85 -9.20 -34.61
N ALA A 477 -8.28 -9.92 -33.62
CA ALA A 477 -8.96 -11.03 -32.96
C ALA A 477 -10.23 -10.57 -32.25
N ILE A 478 -10.15 -9.47 -31.47
CA ILE A 478 -11.28 -8.88 -30.74
C ILE A 478 -12.36 -8.41 -31.72
N ALA A 479 -11.99 -7.70 -32.78
CA ALA A 479 -12.92 -7.21 -33.80
C ALA A 479 -13.70 -8.37 -34.43
N LYS A 480 -13.01 -9.46 -34.81
CA LYS A 480 -13.64 -10.67 -35.34
C LYS A 480 -14.61 -11.31 -34.35
N LYS A 481 -14.20 -11.45 -33.08
CA LYS A 481 -15.03 -12.01 -32.00
C LYS A 481 -16.31 -11.21 -31.81
N MET A 482 -16.20 -9.90 -31.66
CA MET A 482 -17.37 -9.02 -31.52
C MET A 482 -18.31 -9.12 -32.71
N TRP A 483 -17.76 -9.16 -33.92
CA TRP A 483 -18.55 -9.29 -35.14
C TRP A 483 -19.31 -10.61 -35.23
N GLN A 484 -18.64 -11.72 -34.89
CA GLN A 484 -19.25 -13.05 -34.80
C GLN A 484 -20.37 -13.10 -33.75
N ASP A 485 -20.19 -12.45 -32.61
CA ASP A 485 -21.17 -12.35 -31.53
C ASP A 485 -22.37 -11.44 -31.84
N GLY A 486 -22.45 -10.86 -33.06
CA GLY A 486 -23.54 -10.00 -33.50
C GLY A 486 -23.38 -8.52 -33.18
N VAL A 487 -22.30 -8.11 -32.48
CA VAL A 487 -22.05 -6.68 -32.19
C VAL A 487 -21.79 -5.93 -33.48
N ARG A 488 -22.37 -4.74 -33.58
CA ARG A 488 -22.22 -3.80 -34.72
C ARG A 488 -21.81 -2.42 -34.29
N VAL A 489 -22.01 -2.09 -33.00
CA VAL A 489 -21.60 -0.83 -32.38
C VAL A 489 -20.85 -1.12 -31.11
N VAL A 490 -19.65 -0.56 -30.97
CA VAL A 490 -18.80 -0.69 -29.80
C VAL A 490 -18.71 0.63 -29.07
N VAL A 491 -18.94 0.61 -27.77
CA VAL A 491 -18.70 1.72 -26.84
C VAL A 491 -17.43 1.40 -26.04
N PRO A 492 -16.28 2.03 -26.32
CA PRO A 492 -15.04 1.68 -25.67
C PRO A 492 -14.86 2.42 -24.33
N MET A 493 -14.18 1.76 -23.38
CA MET A 493 -13.60 2.33 -22.18
C MET A 493 -12.13 1.90 -22.11
N TRP A 494 -11.21 2.82 -21.94
CA TRP A 494 -9.79 2.46 -21.99
C TRP A 494 -8.94 3.29 -21.05
N ARG A 495 -7.85 2.69 -20.58
CA ARG A 495 -6.80 3.40 -19.83
C ARG A 495 -6.06 4.37 -20.73
N SER A 496 -5.91 5.63 -20.29
CA SER A 496 -5.24 6.71 -21.03
C SER A 496 -3.71 6.59 -20.86
N ASP A 497 -3.14 5.50 -21.37
CA ASP A 497 -1.71 5.28 -21.51
C ASP A 497 -1.40 4.69 -22.90
N ILE A 498 -0.12 4.52 -23.23
CA ILE A 498 0.31 4.04 -24.54
C ILE A 498 -0.32 2.69 -24.95
N PHE A 499 -0.57 1.78 -23.98
CA PHE A 499 -1.23 0.51 -24.23
C PHE A 499 -2.70 0.71 -24.58
N GLY A 500 -3.45 1.41 -23.70
CA GLY A 500 -4.89 1.59 -23.90
C GLY A 500 -5.23 2.43 -25.14
N GLU A 501 -4.48 3.50 -25.39
CA GLU A 501 -4.66 4.35 -26.58
C GLU A 501 -4.32 3.58 -27.88
N GLY A 502 -3.25 2.78 -27.86
CA GLY A 502 -2.83 1.97 -28.99
C GLY A 502 -3.85 0.92 -29.35
N LEU A 503 -4.28 0.13 -28.39
CA LEU A 503 -5.23 -0.96 -28.59
C LEU A 503 -6.62 -0.45 -28.98
N HIS A 504 -7.09 0.66 -28.34
CA HIS A 504 -8.32 1.35 -28.73
C HIS A 504 -8.28 1.82 -30.19
N SER A 505 -7.17 2.42 -30.63
CA SER A 505 -7.00 2.88 -32.01
C SER A 505 -7.01 1.73 -33.00
N ALA A 506 -6.26 0.66 -32.73
CA ALA A 506 -6.20 -0.53 -33.58
C ALA A 506 -7.57 -1.21 -33.72
N LEU A 507 -8.31 -1.39 -32.60
CA LEU A 507 -9.66 -1.92 -32.64
C LEU A 507 -10.60 -1.07 -33.50
N ASN A 508 -10.53 0.26 -33.37
CA ASN A 508 -11.37 1.18 -34.15
C ASN A 508 -11.17 1.01 -35.66
N GLU A 509 -9.93 0.81 -36.10
CA GLU A 509 -9.62 0.56 -37.48
C GLU A 509 -10.13 -0.80 -37.97
N ASP A 510 -9.87 -1.87 -37.20
CA ASP A 510 -10.23 -3.23 -37.56
C ASP A 510 -11.74 -3.46 -37.54
N PHE A 511 -12.44 -2.95 -36.52
CA PHE A 511 -13.89 -3.07 -36.44
C PHE A 511 -14.61 -2.31 -37.56
N LYS A 512 -14.08 -1.14 -37.95
CA LYS A 512 -14.58 -0.39 -39.12
C LYS A 512 -14.35 -1.15 -40.44
N ARG A 513 -13.22 -1.84 -40.59
CA ARG A 513 -12.98 -2.68 -41.78
C ARG A 513 -14.01 -3.81 -41.93
N LEU A 514 -14.55 -4.34 -40.83
CA LEU A 514 -15.66 -5.29 -40.83
C LEU A 514 -17.04 -4.66 -41.08
N GLY A 515 -17.14 -3.34 -41.19
CA GLY A 515 -18.40 -2.59 -41.35
C GLY A 515 -19.07 -2.19 -40.03
N GLY A 516 -18.38 -2.33 -38.93
CA GLY A 516 -18.84 -1.93 -37.59
C GLY A 516 -18.64 -0.45 -37.31
N LYS A 517 -19.21 0.02 -36.21
CA LYS A 517 -19.09 1.36 -35.69
C LYS A 517 -18.45 1.36 -34.30
N VAL A 518 -17.39 2.11 -34.10
CA VAL A 518 -16.87 2.44 -32.79
C VAL A 518 -17.28 3.89 -32.49
N VAL A 519 -17.99 4.11 -31.39
CA VAL A 519 -18.43 5.44 -30.97
C VAL A 519 -17.42 6.07 -30.04
N GLU A 520 -17.62 7.36 -29.71
CA GLU A 520 -16.84 8.02 -28.68
C GLU A 520 -17.00 7.30 -27.35
N GLY A 521 -15.90 6.87 -26.76
CA GLY A 521 -15.86 6.12 -25.52
C GLY A 521 -15.44 6.95 -24.30
N VAL A 522 -14.92 6.29 -23.28
CA VAL A 522 -14.45 6.89 -22.03
C VAL A 522 -13.00 6.50 -21.80
N GLY A 523 -12.08 7.45 -21.99
CA GLY A 523 -10.70 7.29 -21.53
C GLY A 523 -10.63 7.58 -20.02
N TYR A 524 -9.96 6.73 -19.25
CA TYR A 524 -9.71 6.93 -17.83
C TYR A 524 -8.22 6.96 -17.52
N LYS A 525 -7.86 7.75 -16.50
CA LYS A 525 -6.47 7.76 -16.03
C LYS A 525 -6.20 6.48 -15.22
N PRO A 526 -5.16 5.69 -15.58
CA PRO A 526 -4.83 4.51 -14.81
C PRO A 526 -4.51 4.86 -13.36
N PRO A 527 -5.01 4.08 -12.38
CA PRO A 527 -4.61 4.27 -11.00
C PRO A 527 -3.11 3.99 -10.83
N THR A 528 -2.46 4.76 -9.97
CA THR A 528 -1.05 4.58 -9.60
C THR A 528 -0.95 3.98 -8.20
N GLY A 529 0.05 3.15 -7.95
CA GLY A 529 0.28 2.50 -6.66
C GLY A 529 -0.10 1.02 -6.61
N ASP A 530 0.05 0.41 -5.44
CA ASP A 530 -0.27 -1.00 -5.25
C ASP A 530 -1.80 -1.21 -5.16
N PHE A 531 -2.33 -1.83 -6.21
CA PHE A 531 -3.75 -2.03 -6.41
C PHE A 531 -4.25 -3.36 -5.83
N SER A 532 -3.35 -4.35 -5.66
CA SER A 532 -3.70 -5.70 -5.22
C SER A 532 -4.25 -5.72 -3.79
N ALA A 533 -3.69 -4.88 -2.91
CA ALA A 533 -4.16 -4.75 -1.52
C ALA A 533 -5.39 -3.83 -1.37
N SER A 534 -5.70 -3.03 -2.39
CA SER A 534 -6.75 -2.02 -2.34
C SER A 534 -7.98 -2.35 -3.17
N LEU A 535 -8.04 -3.51 -3.82
CA LEU A 535 -9.21 -3.96 -4.59
C LEU A 535 -10.54 -3.89 -3.81
N HIS A 536 -10.47 -3.88 -2.48
CA HIS A 536 -11.62 -3.76 -1.59
C HIS A 536 -11.82 -2.34 -1.00
N ARG A 537 -10.92 -1.37 -1.20
CA ARG A 537 -10.87 -0.17 -0.33
C ARG A 537 -11.09 1.21 -0.96
N ILE A 538 -10.82 1.46 -2.23
CA ILE A 538 -10.80 2.86 -2.76
C ILE A 538 -11.89 3.13 -3.81
N ASN A 539 -12.70 2.16 -4.25
CA ASN A 539 -13.15 2.14 -5.62
C ASN A 539 -14.57 2.58 -5.98
N PHE A 540 -15.47 2.86 -5.06
CA PHE A 540 -16.83 3.24 -5.42
C PHE A 540 -16.95 4.68 -5.97
N ILE A 541 -16.09 5.59 -5.50
CA ILE A 541 -16.15 7.00 -5.95
C ILE A 541 -15.31 7.22 -7.21
N PHE A 542 -14.23 6.45 -7.38
CA PHE A 542 -13.27 6.63 -8.46
C PHE A 542 -13.86 6.32 -9.85
N TRP A 543 -14.73 5.30 -9.96
CA TRP A 543 -15.27 4.85 -11.24
C TRP A 543 -16.69 5.35 -11.55
N GLU A 544 -17.35 5.99 -10.60
CA GLU A 544 -18.75 6.42 -10.73
C GLU A 544 -18.95 7.39 -11.88
N GLN A 545 -18.02 8.32 -12.08
CA GLN A 545 -18.14 9.35 -13.13
C GLN A 545 -17.94 8.75 -14.52
N GLU A 546 -16.90 7.92 -14.68
CA GLU A 546 -16.56 7.25 -15.93
C GLU A 546 -17.66 6.26 -16.32
N LEU A 547 -18.19 5.49 -15.37
CA LEU A 547 -19.23 4.50 -15.63
C LEU A 547 -20.60 5.15 -15.89
N LYS A 548 -20.93 6.29 -15.29
CA LYS A 548 -22.10 7.09 -15.66
C LYS A 548 -21.99 7.61 -17.09
N ALA A 549 -20.82 8.10 -17.49
CA ALA A 549 -20.57 8.54 -18.85
C ALA A 549 -20.69 7.38 -19.85
N LEU A 550 -20.10 6.22 -19.51
CA LEU A 550 -20.20 4.99 -20.30
C LEU A 550 -21.65 4.53 -20.42
N GLU A 551 -22.39 4.47 -19.32
CA GLU A 551 -23.82 4.07 -19.29
C GLU A 551 -24.67 4.99 -20.16
N SER A 552 -24.44 6.29 -20.14
CA SER A 552 -25.16 7.25 -20.97
C SER A 552 -24.97 6.95 -22.47
N ARG A 553 -23.72 6.67 -22.89
CA ARG A 553 -23.38 6.32 -24.27
C ARG A 553 -23.96 4.97 -24.70
N VAL A 554 -23.82 3.95 -23.85
CA VAL A 554 -24.45 2.64 -24.08
C VAL A 554 -25.94 2.74 -24.24
N ASN A 555 -26.62 3.51 -23.36
CA ASN A 555 -28.07 3.69 -23.43
C ASN A 555 -28.51 4.43 -24.71
N GLU A 556 -27.72 5.38 -25.20
CA GLU A 556 -27.99 6.06 -26.48
C GLU A 556 -27.90 5.10 -27.66
N GLU A 557 -26.82 4.29 -27.73
CA GLU A 557 -26.62 3.37 -28.84
C GLU A 557 -27.58 2.14 -28.76
N VAL A 558 -27.91 1.67 -27.57
CA VAL A 558 -28.93 0.61 -27.37
C VAL A 558 -30.31 1.05 -27.85
N LYS A 559 -30.71 2.32 -27.64
CA LYS A 559 -31.96 2.85 -28.18
C LYS A 559 -32.00 2.87 -29.71
N ARG A 560 -30.83 3.02 -30.36
CA ARG A 560 -30.74 3.12 -31.83
C ARG A 560 -30.63 1.74 -32.49
N TYR A 561 -29.88 0.81 -31.89
CA TYR A 561 -29.46 -0.42 -32.56
C TYR A 561 -29.96 -1.70 -31.88
N GLY A 562 -30.47 -1.61 -30.66
CA GLY A 562 -30.81 -2.76 -29.81
C GLY A 562 -29.61 -3.25 -28.99
N ALA A 563 -29.87 -3.85 -27.82
CA ALA A 563 -28.83 -4.28 -26.87
C ALA A 563 -27.94 -5.42 -27.42
N ASP A 564 -28.51 -6.29 -28.25
CA ASP A 564 -27.83 -7.42 -28.91
C ASP A 564 -26.78 -6.98 -29.95
N ARG A 565 -26.87 -5.76 -30.45
CA ARG A 565 -25.93 -5.16 -31.42
C ARG A 565 -24.93 -4.19 -30.83
N VAL A 566 -25.06 -3.86 -29.54
CA VAL A 566 -24.15 -2.95 -28.85
C VAL A 566 -23.27 -3.76 -27.91
N GLY A 567 -21.98 -3.49 -27.90
CA GLY A 567 -21.01 -4.08 -26.97
C GLY A 567 -20.14 -3.03 -26.30
N VAL A 568 -19.71 -3.29 -25.08
CA VAL A 568 -18.68 -2.52 -24.38
C VAL A 568 -17.33 -3.21 -24.60
N TYR A 569 -16.31 -2.42 -24.93
CA TYR A 569 -14.92 -2.85 -24.95
C TYR A 569 -14.14 -2.14 -23.86
N VAL A 570 -13.56 -2.89 -22.92
CA VAL A 570 -12.78 -2.31 -21.83
C VAL A 570 -11.32 -2.73 -21.92
N VAL A 571 -10.41 -1.76 -22.05
CA VAL A 571 -8.96 -1.98 -21.96
C VAL A 571 -8.51 -1.66 -20.56
N SER A 572 -8.05 -2.67 -19.83
CA SER A 572 -7.71 -2.55 -18.40
C SER A 572 -6.67 -3.59 -17.99
N PHE A 573 -6.08 -3.38 -16.81
CA PHE A 573 -5.33 -4.40 -16.07
C PHE A 573 -6.19 -4.95 -14.93
N ASP A 574 -5.58 -5.12 -13.74
CA ASP A 574 -6.31 -5.69 -12.58
C ASP A 574 -7.39 -4.75 -12.03
N GLU A 575 -7.40 -3.46 -12.44
CA GLU A 575 -8.48 -2.52 -12.16
C GLU A 575 -9.83 -2.89 -12.79
N ILE A 576 -9.88 -3.91 -13.63
CA ILE A 576 -11.15 -4.47 -14.15
C ILE A 576 -12.07 -4.93 -13.03
N VAL A 577 -11.52 -5.42 -11.91
CA VAL A 577 -12.31 -5.92 -10.78
C VAL A 577 -13.17 -4.82 -10.17
N PRO A 578 -12.63 -3.68 -9.69
CA PRO A 578 -13.44 -2.58 -9.18
C PRO A 578 -14.31 -1.91 -10.24
N ILE A 579 -13.88 -1.88 -11.51
CA ILE A 579 -14.71 -1.39 -12.61
C ILE A 579 -15.99 -2.24 -12.70
N MET A 580 -15.90 -3.57 -12.63
CA MET A 580 -17.05 -4.44 -12.71
C MET A 580 -17.96 -4.39 -11.49
N ILE A 581 -17.38 -4.28 -10.28
CA ILE A 581 -18.16 -4.11 -9.04
C ILE A 581 -19.02 -2.85 -9.14
N GLU A 582 -18.46 -1.74 -9.61
CA GLU A 582 -19.23 -0.51 -9.75
C GLU A 582 -20.19 -0.56 -10.94
N ALA A 583 -19.81 -1.21 -12.06
CA ALA A 583 -20.66 -1.35 -13.24
C ALA A 583 -21.96 -2.14 -12.96
N GLU A 584 -21.98 -3.05 -11.97
CA GLU A 584 -23.20 -3.76 -11.55
C GLU A 584 -24.30 -2.79 -11.03
N ARG A 585 -23.90 -1.64 -10.52
CA ARG A 585 -24.84 -0.58 -10.06
C ARG A 585 -25.46 0.21 -11.20
N HIS A 586 -25.00 -0.03 -12.44
CA HIS A 586 -25.44 0.63 -13.66
C HIS A 586 -26.24 -0.35 -14.54
N PRO A 587 -27.57 -0.46 -14.41
CA PRO A 587 -28.36 -1.53 -15.05
C PRO A 587 -28.25 -1.60 -16.58
N ARG A 588 -27.95 -0.47 -17.24
CA ARG A 588 -27.76 -0.46 -18.70
C ARG A 588 -26.46 -1.11 -19.12
N LEU A 589 -25.43 -1.04 -18.31
CA LEU A 589 -24.14 -1.66 -18.60
C LEU A 589 -24.20 -3.19 -18.55
N SER A 590 -25.03 -3.75 -17.68
CA SER A 590 -25.25 -5.20 -17.60
C SER A 590 -26.18 -5.76 -18.68
N SER A 591 -26.78 -4.92 -19.52
CA SER A 591 -27.69 -5.35 -20.59
C SER A 591 -27.01 -5.62 -21.94
N VAL A 592 -25.71 -5.37 -22.05
CA VAL A 592 -24.91 -5.56 -23.28
C VAL A 592 -23.73 -6.48 -23.02
N LYS A 593 -23.15 -7.06 -24.09
CA LYS A 593 -21.94 -7.87 -23.98
C LYS A 593 -20.74 -7.01 -23.70
N TRP A 594 -19.81 -7.54 -22.88
CA TRP A 594 -18.53 -6.90 -22.58
C TRP A 594 -17.37 -7.71 -23.14
N TYR A 595 -16.36 -6.99 -23.59
CA TYR A 595 -15.10 -7.55 -24.10
C TYR A 595 -13.93 -6.85 -23.41
N GLY A 596 -12.97 -7.63 -22.95
CA GLY A 596 -11.77 -7.13 -22.33
C GLY A 596 -10.55 -7.17 -23.25
N SER A 597 -9.40 -6.87 -22.67
CA SER A 597 -8.08 -7.01 -23.30
C SER A 597 -7.28 -8.13 -22.64
N ASP A 598 -6.13 -8.45 -23.20
CA ASP A 598 -5.13 -9.36 -22.61
C ASP A 598 -4.71 -8.95 -21.20
N GLY A 599 -4.69 -7.64 -20.93
CA GLY A 599 -4.37 -7.07 -19.62
C GLY A 599 -5.33 -7.50 -18.49
N SER A 600 -6.58 -7.88 -18.81
CA SER A 600 -7.58 -8.36 -17.84
C SER A 600 -7.85 -9.87 -17.93
N ALA A 601 -7.30 -10.57 -18.94
CA ALA A 601 -7.49 -12.00 -19.12
C ALA A 601 -6.88 -12.81 -17.95
N LEU A 602 -7.54 -13.90 -17.56
CA LEU A 602 -7.08 -14.83 -16.52
C LEU A 602 -6.72 -14.17 -15.18
N ASN A 603 -7.32 -13.02 -14.89
CA ASN A 603 -7.15 -12.35 -13.60
C ASN A 603 -7.77 -13.20 -12.47
N ALA A 604 -6.95 -13.59 -11.49
CA ALA A 604 -7.37 -14.44 -10.38
C ALA A 604 -8.35 -13.73 -9.43
N ASP A 605 -8.18 -12.42 -9.23
CA ASP A 605 -9.03 -11.66 -8.32
C ASP A 605 -10.43 -11.43 -8.90
N LEU A 606 -10.56 -11.42 -10.24
CA LEU A 606 -11.85 -11.30 -10.89
C LEU A 606 -12.76 -12.50 -10.61
N VAL A 607 -12.22 -13.71 -10.55
CA VAL A 607 -13.00 -14.92 -10.20
C VAL A 607 -13.19 -15.11 -8.71
N ARG A 608 -12.31 -14.54 -7.87
CA ARG A 608 -12.44 -14.56 -6.41
C ARG A 608 -13.49 -13.56 -5.90
N ASN A 609 -13.70 -12.45 -6.61
CA ASN A 609 -14.69 -11.45 -6.23
C ASN A 609 -16.06 -11.80 -6.82
N VAL A 610 -17.01 -12.15 -5.94
CA VAL A 610 -18.35 -12.64 -6.33
C VAL A 610 -19.13 -11.61 -7.15
N ASP A 611 -19.08 -10.32 -6.79
CA ASP A 611 -19.83 -9.27 -7.48
C ASP A 611 -19.27 -9.01 -8.88
N ALA A 612 -17.95 -8.88 -8.99
CA ALA A 612 -17.28 -8.70 -10.28
C ALA A 612 -17.47 -9.92 -11.19
N ALA A 613 -17.30 -11.14 -10.66
CA ALA A 613 -17.50 -12.37 -11.41
C ALA A 613 -18.96 -12.54 -11.87
N SER A 614 -19.95 -12.20 -11.02
CA SER A 614 -21.37 -12.23 -11.37
C SER A 614 -21.67 -11.28 -12.54
N PHE A 615 -21.14 -10.06 -12.51
CA PHE A 615 -21.26 -9.10 -13.61
C PHE A 615 -20.61 -9.63 -14.89
N ALA A 616 -19.41 -10.19 -14.79
CA ALA A 616 -18.70 -10.77 -15.93
C ALA A 616 -19.49 -11.91 -16.60
N VAL A 617 -20.12 -12.80 -15.81
CA VAL A 617 -21.00 -13.85 -16.31
C VAL A 617 -22.22 -13.26 -17.01
N LYS A 618 -22.89 -12.30 -16.38
CA LYS A 618 -24.10 -11.66 -16.88
C LYS A 618 -23.88 -10.94 -18.22
N THR A 619 -22.71 -10.36 -18.41
CA THR A 619 -22.32 -9.62 -19.61
C THR A 619 -21.58 -10.48 -20.64
N SER A 620 -21.39 -11.78 -20.38
CA SER A 620 -20.60 -12.70 -21.22
C SER A 620 -19.20 -12.14 -21.51
N PHE A 621 -18.53 -11.64 -20.46
CA PHE A 621 -17.23 -10.97 -20.57
C PHE A 621 -16.19 -11.89 -21.20
N ALA A 622 -15.71 -11.54 -22.39
CA ALA A 622 -14.75 -12.30 -23.15
C ALA A 622 -13.42 -11.56 -23.29
N ASN A 623 -12.32 -12.22 -22.98
CA ASN A 623 -10.97 -11.65 -23.00
C ASN A 623 -10.04 -12.44 -23.88
N PRO A 624 -9.29 -11.79 -24.78
CA PRO A 624 -8.22 -12.45 -25.53
C PRO A 624 -6.96 -12.57 -24.67
N ILE A 625 -6.19 -13.60 -24.92
CA ILE A 625 -4.80 -13.72 -24.48
C ILE A 625 -4.01 -14.42 -25.57
N TYR A 626 -2.74 -14.10 -25.70
CA TYR A 626 -1.85 -14.80 -26.63
C TYR A 626 -1.91 -16.32 -26.39
N ALA A 627 -2.28 -17.07 -27.43
CA ALA A 627 -2.37 -18.51 -27.37
C ALA A 627 -1.02 -19.14 -27.64
N VAL A 628 -0.60 -20.06 -26.80
CA VAL A 628 0.56 -20.89 -27.05
C VAL A 628 0.11 -22.07 -27.93
N ASP A 629 0.78 -22.23 -29.08
CA ASP A 629 0.31 -23.13 -30.16
C ASP A 629 0.45 -24.63 -29.85
N ASP A 630 0.85 -25.06 -28.66
CA ASP A 630 1.21 -26.46 -28.47
C ASP A 630 0.81 -27.10 -27.14
N ASP A 631 -0.46 -27.50 -27.03
CA ASP A 631 -0.96 -28.39 -25.97
C ASP A 631 -0.25 -29.76 -25.99
N LYS A 632 0.62 -30.07 -26.95
CA LYS A 632 1.36 -31.32 -27.09
C LYS A 632 2.81 -31.22 -26.69
N ASN A 633 3.32 -30.01 -26.44
CA ASN A 633 4.67 -29.85 -25.96
C ASN A 633 4.77 -30.26 -24.48
N ARG A 634 5.44 -31.38 -24.24
CA ARG A 634 5.56 -31.95 -22.89
C ARG A 634 6.24 -30.98 -21.91
N THR A 635 7.24 -30.23 -22.37
CA THR A 635 7.94 -29.25 -21.55
C THR A 635 7.01 -28.09 -21.19
N PHE A 636 6.18 -27.61 -22.14
CA PHE A 636 5.16 -26.61 -21.85
C PHE A 636 4.19 -27.09 -20.75
N ILE A 637 3.66 -28.30 -20.88
CA ILE A 637 2.73 -28.88 -19.88
C ILE A 637 3.38 -28.96 -18.49
N GLU A 638 4.64 -29.38 -18.41
CA GLU A 638 5.38 -29.48 -17.14
C GLU A 638 5.63 -28.09 -16.54
N VAL A 639 6.10 -27.12 -17.32
CA VAL A 639 6.36 -25.75 -16.83
C VAL A 639 5.07 -25.07 -16.39
N ASN A 640 4.01 -25.14 -17.22
CA ASN A 640 2.71 -24.55 -16.89
C ASN A 640 2.12 -25.15 -15.59
N ARG A 641 2.26 -26.47 -15.40
CA ARG A 641 1.83 -27.14 -14.17
C ARG A 641 2.62 -26.64 -12.97
N HIS A 642 3.96 -26.51 -13.06
CA HIS A 642 4.80 -26.05 -11.97
C HIS A 642 4.48 -24.60 -11.60
N ILE A 643 4.31 -23.70 -12.58
CA ILE A 643 3.89 -22.32 -12.32
C ILE A 643 2.54 -22.32 -11.59
N THR A 644 1.55 -23.05 -12.12
CA THR A 644 0.20 -23.12 -11.53
C THR A 644 0.21 -23.70 -10.11
N GLU A 645 1.06 -24.70 -9.84
CA GLU A 645 1.21 -25.29 -8.49
C GLU A 645 1.87 -24.30 -7.51
N GLU A 646 2.84 -23.51 -7.97
CA GLU A 646 3.52 -22.51 -7.12
C GLU A 646 2.61 -21.35 -6.74
N ILE A 647 1.84 -20.81 -7.71
CA ILE A 647 0.96 -19.66 -7.46
C ILE A 647 -0.47 -20.03 -7.04
N GLY A 648 -0.89 -21.28 -7.21
CA GLY A 648 -2.19 -21.81 -6.79
C GLY A 648 -3.39 -21.47 -7.68
N HIS A 649 -3.20 -20.88 -8.86
CA HIS A 649 -4.28 -20.52 -9.80
C HIS A 649 -3.80 -20.50 -11.26
N PRO A 650 -4.72 -20.53 -12.26
CA PRO A 650 -4.38 -20.31 -13.65
C PRO A 650 -3.73 -18.94 -13.87
N HIS A 651 -2.84 -18.86 -14.84
CA HIS A 651 -2.07 -17.65 -15.15
C HIS A 651 -2.09 -17.30 -16.64
N ARG A 652 -1.61 -16.10 -16.97
CA ARG A 652 -1.50 -15.60 -18.34
C ARG A 652 -0.30 -16.25 -19.03
N SER A 653 -0.44 -16.58 -20.34
CA SER A 653 0.64 -17.13 -21.17
C SER A 653 1.89 -16.25 -21.29
N TYR A 654 1.85 -15.06 -20.76
CA TYR A 654 3.03 -14.16 -20.65
C TYR A 654 4.10 -14.68 -19.69
N ALA A 655 3.72 -15.54 -18.75
CA ALA A 655 4.67 -16.23 -17.87
C ALA A 655 5.55 -17.21 -18.68
N GLU A 656 4.95 -18.00 -19.58
CA GLU A 656 5.71 -18.90 -20.47
C GLU A 656 6.54 -18.15 -21.52
N LEU A 657 6.05 -16.99 -21.98
CA LEU A 657 6.86 -16.12 -22.85
C LEU A 657 8.08 -15.56 -22.12
N ALA A 658 7.96 -15.29 -20.81
CA ALA A 658 9.12 -14.87 -19.98
C ALA A 658 10.12 -16.02 -19.77
N TYR A 659 9.64 -17.26 -19.63
CA TYR A 659 10.51 -18.46 -19.65
C TYR A 659 11.37 -18.50 -20.91
N ASP A 660 10.74 -18.40 -22.08
CA ASP A 660 11.44 -18.40 -23.37
C ASP A 660 12.36 -17.19 -23.52
N ALA A 661 11.96 -16.00 -23.02
CA ALA A 661 12.79 -14.81 -23.04
C ALA A 661 14.11 -15.01 -22.25
N LEU A 662 14.05 -15.65 -21.09
CA LEU A 662 15.25 -15.94 -20.31
C LEU A 662 16.14 -16.96 -21.01
N TRP A 663 15.57 -17.97 -21.67
CA TRP A 663 16.32 -18.91 -22.50
C TRP A 663 17.01 -18.25 -23.69
N VAL A 664 16.30 -17.40 -24.43
CA VAL A 664 16.89 -16.64 -25.56
C VAL A 664 18.04 -15.75 -25.09
N ALA A 665 17.87 -15.06 -23.96
CA ALA A 665 18.91 -14.23 -23.37
C ALA A 665 20.13 -15.05 -22.93
N ALA A 666 19.91 -16.15 -22.25
CA ALA A 666 20.98 -17.04 -21.75
C ALA A 666 21.77 -17.70 -22.88
N LEU A 667 21.08 -18.23 -23.90
CA LEU A 667 21.70 -18.80 -25.10
C LEU A 667 22.46 -17.74 -25.90
N THR A 668 22.01 -16.48 -25.90
CA THR A 668 22.70 -15.36 -26.51
C THR A 668 24.08 -15.15 -25.86
N TYR A 669 24.11 -15.10 -24.53
CA TYR A 669 25.38 -15.00 -23.80
C TYR A 669 26.26 -16.24 -23.99
N ASP A 670 25.72 -17.44 -23.95
CA ASP A 670 26.48 -18.67 -24.18
C ASP A 670 27.19 -18.68 -25.52
N LYS A 671 26.52 -18.22 -26.59
CA LYS A 671 27.14 -18.10 -27.93
C LYS A 671 28.21 -17.01 -28.00
N VAL A 672 28.04 -15.89 -27.28
CA VAL A 672 29.03 -14.81 -27.24
C VAL A 672 30.24 -15.20 -26.38
N VAL A 673 30.04 -15.81 -25.25
CA VAL A 673 31.11 -16.28 -24.35
C VAL A 673 31.90 -17.41 -25.01
N GLY A 674 31.24 -18.40 -25.61
CA GLY A 674 31.88 -19.52 -26.29
C GLY A 674 32.68 -19.13 -27.54
N ALA A 675 32.25 -18.06 -28.26
CA ALA A 675 32.98 -17.55 -29.44
C ALA A 675 34.23 -16.74 -29.12
N ASN A 676 34.31 -16.12 -27.93
CA ASN A 676 35.25 -15.04 -27.61
C ASN A 676 36.18 -15.35 -26.42
N GLN A 677 36.69 -16.59 -26.27
CA GLN A 677 37.76 -16.85 -25.28
C GLN A 677 39.03 -15.99 -25.46
N LYS A 678 39.08 -15.10 -26.44
CA LYS A 678 40.26 -14.28 -26.79
C LYS A 678 40.06 -12.79 -26.95
N THR A 679 38.87 -12.20 -26.87
CA THR A 679 38.66 -10.76 -27.12
C THR A 679 37.74 -10.07 -26.16
N THR A 680 38.04 -8.78 -25.89
CA THR A 680 37.25 -7.82 -25.07
C THR A 680 35.86 -7.44 -25.66
N GLU A 681 35.33 -8.24 -26.60
CA GLU A 681 34.07 -7.94 -27.31
C GLU A 681 32.78 -8.36 -26.59
N HIS A 682 32.90 -8.92 -25.38
CA HIS A 682 31.71 -9.33 -24.58
C HIS A 682 30.74 -8.16 -24.29
N ASN A 683 31.23 -6.94 -24.32
CA ASN A 683 30.45 -5.73 -24.02
C ASN A 683 29.97 -4.97 -25.27
N ASN A 684 30.10 -5.56 -26.47
CA ASN A 684 29.64 -4.90 -27.68
C ASN A 684 28.15 -5.19 -27.90
N ILE A 685 27.29 -4.20 -27.66
CA ILE A 685 25.85 -4.29 -27.79
C ILE A 685 25.39 -4.76 -29.16
N ASN A 686 26.11 -4.35 -30.23
CA ASN A 686 25.80 -4.77 -31.60
C ASN A 686 26.03 -6.27 -31.81
N VAL A 687 27.02 -6.86 -31.15
CA VAL A 687 27.27 -8.31 -31.17
C VAL A 687 26.17 -9.04 -30.43
N LEU A 688 25.80 -8.57 -29.22
CA LEU A 688 24.71 -9.13 -28.44
C LEU A 688 23.38 -9.07 -29.19
N SER A 689 22.99 -7.91 -29.73
CA SER A 689 21.74 -7.71 -30.48
C SER A 689 21.65 -8.64 -31.71
N LYS A 690 22.67 -8.69 -32.54
CA LYS A 690 22.73 -9.59 -33.71
C LYS A 690 22.70 -11.06 -33.31
N THR A 691 23.37 -11.42 -32.21
CA THR A 691 23.35 -12.79 -31.70
C THR A 691 21.99 -13.15 -31.16
N LEU A 692 21.31 -12.23 -30.44
CA LEU A 692 19.94 -12.41 -29.93
C LEU A 692 18.96 -12.69 -31.06
N LEU A 693 18.96 -11.85 -32.12
CA LEU A 693 18.10 -12.07 -33.31
C LEU A 693 18.37 -13.42 -33.96
N ARG A 694 19.65 -13.82 -34.08
CA ARG A 694 20.01 -15.13 -34.61
C ARG A 694 19.54 -16.27 -33.71
N VAL A 695 19.70 -16.15 -32.38
CA VAL A 695 19.20 -17.16 -31.44
C VAL A 695 17.68 -17.25 -31.54
N ALA A 696 16.96 -16.12 -31.49
CA ALA A 696 15.51 -16.08 -31.63
C ALA A 696 15.03 -16.71 -32.94
N SER A 697 15.77 -16.59 -34.03
CA SER A 697 15.33 -17.15 -35.33
C SER A 697 15.30 -18.67 -35.41
N TYR A 698 16.04 -19.39 -34.55
CA TYR A 698 16.07 -20.85 -34.53
C TYR A 698 15.59 -21.46 -33.20
N TYR A 699 15.39 -20.65 -32.16
CA TYR A 699 14.92 -21.14 -30.88
C TYR A 699 13.46 -21.56 -30.99
N ASP A 700 13.21 -22.84 -30.71
CA ASP A 700 11.87 -23.42 -30.63
C ASP A 700 11.60 -23.68 -29.15
N GLY A 701 10.95 -22.72 -28.51
CA GLY A 701 10.71 -22.69 -27.08
C GLY A 701 9.43 -23.41 -26.67
N ILE A 702 9.09 -23.27 -25.39
CA ILE A 702 7.82 -23.81 -24.88
C ILE A 702 6.61 -23.10 -25.47
N THR A 703 6.78 -21.86 -25.95
CA THR A 703 5.75 -21.07 -26.63
C THR A 703 5.86 -21.17 -28.16
N GLY A 704 6.62 -22.14 -28.67
CA GLY A 704 6.89 -22.32 -30.09
C GLY A 704 7.98 -21.40 -30.64
N LYS A 705 8.04 -21.23 -31.96
CA LYS A 705 9.09 -20.46 -32.62
C LYS A 705 9.06 -18.97 -32.24
N THR A 706 10.20 -18.44 -31.86
CA THR A 706 10.38 -17.04 -31.41
C THR A 706 10.85 -16.11 -32.56
N HIS A 707 10.41 -16.35 -33.81
CA HIS A 707 10.83 -15.54 -34.94
C HIS A 707 10.40 -14.08 -34.80
N LEU A 708 11.38 -13.16 -34.85
CA LEU A 708 11.19 -11.71 -34.74
C LEU A 708 11.30 -11.05 -36.11
N ASN A 709 10.54 -9.95 -36.31
CA ASN A 709 10.63 -9.09 -37.51
C ASN A 709 11.78 -8.09 -37.38
N ASP A 710 11.90 -7.22 -38.39
CA ASP A 710 12.97 -6.19 -38.44
C ASP A 710 12.84 -5.14 -37.31
N ALA A 711 11.67 -5.03 -36.68
CA ALA A 711 11.44 -4.17 -35.52
C ALA A 711 11.64 -4.89 -34.20
N GLY A 712 12.10 -6.15 -34.23
CA GLY A 712 12.29 -6.94 -33.00
C GLY A 712 11.02 -7.55 -32.40
N ASP A 713 9.89 -7.52 -33.10
CA ASP A 713 8.61 -8.05 -32.64
C ASP A 713 8.30 -9.44 -33.19
N ARG A 714 7.62 -10.28 -32.40
CA ARG A 714 7.15 -11.60 -32.87
C ARG A 714 6.17 -11.44 -34.04
N THR A 715 6.37 -12.23 -35.09
CA THR A 715 5.72 -12.00 -36.41
C THR A 715 4.30 -12.51 -36.52
N SER A 716 3.85 -13.39 -35.64
CA SER A 716 2.52 -14.00 -35.71
C SER A 716 2.09 -14.49 -34.34
N GLY A 717 0.78 -14.67 -34.19
CA GLY A 717 0.22 -15.24 -32.98
C GLY A 717 -1.22 -15.70 -33.15
N SER A 718 -1.61 -16.62 -32.31
CA SER A 718 -3.00 -17.04 -32.11
C SER A 718 -3.51 -16.39 -30.83
N TYR A 719 -4.82 -16.28 -30.68
CA TYR A 719 -5.45 -15.71 -29.48
C TYR A 719 -6.53 -16.63 -28.97
N ASP A 720 -6.40 -17.03 -27.70
CA ASP A 720 -7.42 -17.73 -26.95
C ASP A 720 -8.37 -16.72 -26.31
N PHE A 721 -9.64 -16.96 -26.44
CA PHE A 721 -10.66 -16.21 -25.73
C PHE A 721 -11.12 -16.97 -24.50
N TRP A 722 -11.12 -16.28 -23.36
CA TRP A 722 -11.54 -16.78 -22.08
C TRP A 722 -12.71 -15.97 -21.55
N SER A 723 -13.65 -16.65 -20.90
CA SER A 723 -14.81 -16.05 -20.24
C SER A 723 -14.99 -16.63 -18.85
N ILE A 724 -15.70 -15.93 -17.98
CA ILE A 724 -15.99 -16.40 -16.63
C ILE A 724 -17.28 -17.20 -16.63
N THR A 725 -17.26 -18.36 -15.96
CA THR A 725 -18.42 -19.21 -15.74
C THR A 725 -18.55 -19.60 -14.28
N ARG A 726 -19.75 -20.04 -13.87
CA ARG A 726 -19.93 -20.66 -12.56
C ARG A 726 -19.32 -22.05 -12.56
N LYS A 727 -18.62 -22.40 -11.50
CA LYS A 727 -17.90 -23.68 -11.35
C LYS A 727 -18.87 -24.87 -11.18
N ASN A 728 -19.94 -24.66 -10.39
CA ASN A 728 -21.02 -25.63 -10.19
C ASN A 728 -22.36 -24.91 -10.17
N ASP A 729 -23.39 -25.50 -10.78
CA ASP A 729 -24.75 -24.94 -10.79
C ASP A 729 -25.38 -24.83 -9.37
N ASP A 730 -24.93 -25.69 -8.42
CA ASP A 730 -25.42 -25.74 -7.04
C ASP A 730 -24.73 -24.74 -6.07
N ASN A 731 -23.58 -24.17 -6.46
CA ASN A 731 -22.84 -23.23 -5.62
C ASN A 731 -22.72 -21.86 -6.32
N ALA A 732 -23.63 -20.96 -5.96
CA ALA A 732 -23.79 -19.65 -6.63
C ALA A 732 -22.59 -18.70 -6.46
N SER A 733 -21.59 -19.04 -5.64
CA SER A 733 -20.48 -18.19 -5.26
C SER A 733 -19.10 -18.61 -5.79
N GLU A 734 -19.01 -19.73 -6.52
CA GLU A 734 -17.75 -20.19 -7.09
C GLU A 734 -17.70 -19.97 -8.60
N TYR A 735 -16.64 -19.28 -9.05
CA TYR A 735 -16.42 -18.91 -10.44
C TYR A 735 -15.06 -19.42 -10.92
N GLU A 736 -14.95 -19.63 -12.24
CA GLU A 736 -13.70 -20.02 -12.90
C GLU A 736 -13.59 -19.40 -14.29
N TRP A 737 -12.36 -19.28 -14.79
CA TRP A 737 -12.09 -18.95 -16.17
C TRP A 737 -12.29 -20.19 -17.05
N LYS A 738 -13.02 -20.03 -18.16
CA LYS A 738 -13.27 -21.07 -19.15
C LYS A 738 -12.81 -20.61 -20.52
N HIS A 739 -11.98 -21.42 -21.15
CA HIS A 739 -11.63 -21.24 -22.56
C HIS A 739 -12.89 -21.41 -23.43
N ILE A 740 -13.13 -20.49 -24.35
CA ILE A 740 -14.32 -20.47 -25.19
C ILE A 740 -14.02 -20.62 -26.67
N GLU A 741 -12.92 -20.08 -27.20
CA GLU A 741 -12.57 -20.09 -28.61
C GLU A 741 -11.11 -19.75 -28.83
N THR A 742 -10.49 -20.25 -29.92
CA THR A 742 -9.14 -19.86 -30.36
C THR A 742 -9.21 -19.28 -31.78
N PHE A 743 -8.65 -18.07 -31.95
CA PHE A 743 -8.41 -17.50 -33.27
C PHE A 743 -6.96 -17.77 -33.67
N ARG A 744 -6.76 -18.62 -34.70
CA ARG A 744 -5.43 -19.03 -35.14
C ARG A 744 -4.90 -18.12 -36.24
N ASP A 745 -3.54 -18.02 -36.32
CA ASP A 745 -2.79 -17.35 -37.41
C ASP A 745 -3.29 -15.93 -37.74
N ILE A 746 -3.53 -15.12 -36.71
CA ILE A 746 -3.80 -13.69 -36.87
C ILE A 746 -2.53 -13.01 -37.42
N LYS A 747 -2.67 -12.41 -38.60
CA LYS A 747 -1.55 -11.74 -39.33
C LYS A 747 -1.76 -10.26 -39.41
#